data_77d13c830dcb5308d7d9abc59365543c
#
_entry.id   77d13c830dcb5308d7d9abc59365543c
#
_cell.length_a   1.000
_cell.length_b   1.000
_cell.length_c   1.000
_cell.angle_alpha   90.00
_cell.angle_beta   90.00
_cell.angle_gamma   90.00
#
_symmetry.space_group_name_H-M   'P 1'
#
loop_
_entity.id
_entity.type
_entity.pdbx_description
1 polymer ?
#
loop_
_entity_poly.entity_id
_entity_poly.type
_entity_poly.pdbx_seq_one_letter_code
_entity_poly.pdbx_strand_id
1 'polypeptide(L)'
;MLSETQRRLLLRLAEFGPDVESAWDVPRDLSLPGLAEHLGLVRSAIHNPLKELEASDLISTRMAHVIGGGSRRRTVVHITELGRQRMESYSISDLPAKSESLAIGPLPDKTRILGRNDELESLSNKLLAGENLLLNGLPGIGKTSLARSVAENMMDRGYRIRWATCNSDTDSSSIGSMWLGRDSPTDSYAIASAACGTKTALIIDELQEIHPRHLSGVKSLLSACAETSTGILVAVRAPSPIGKLTDFEEFRLGGLATSDAIKLLSNSIDEKSAEQVAKALGGHPLALNLWSPDEEVPEEGLEVQKFVRSTILTKLTDEGLGTLDELSISPLPLSAGEIFSQDGIVELDDSAVLRWMDGLIEPHHLIRNVRRANLEQENSRLLHAKCAEIWSQREGIRARRIEAHHRLNSGEEIETDWIAEKVGIISRKDSAAAAVLIENAIEVFDEEVLRLAAIDLAFERGESSIVSEHLEFISESPQKLIRQARLARLQGDILQADELEISAIKSLSPSEAIRANIASLVRKHDDRLPGQTTKVDFASIDSVNLSKLPESDRSSASLALDLLRHSVAIELGNVETLANVRSSLVSHMGEDNPRLSLIDLRALIFSKSEGSLETTREFIHSTDKDIESIKAIHAALEVTYPSPPDWLISAHKEISSVELNHEIPSNRRLLAHRWYWRGVLEPNMRLSHWREAISRFKSAECPNAASELLLKLTRSI
;
A
#
# COMPACT_ATOMS: atom_id res chain seq x y z
N MET A 1 39.94 -12.31 -12.84
CA MET A 1 38.47 -12.43 -12.99
C MET A 1 37.87 -11.71 -11.79
N LEU A 2 36.90 -10.81 -11.99
CA LEU A 2 36.27 -10.10 -10.87
C LEU A 2 35.37 -11.06 -10.07
N SER A 3 35.40 -10.94 -8.75
CA SER A 3 34.46 -11.66 -7.88
C SER A 3 33.03 -11.15 -8.04
N GLU A 4 32.04 -11.89 -7.60
CA GLU A 4 30.62 -11.50 -7.64
C GLU A 4 30.39 -10.14 -6.95
N THR A 5 30.96 -9.99 -5.75
CA THR A 5 30.85 -8.74 -4.97
C THR A 5 31.52 -7.56 -5.71
N GLN A 6 32.68 -7.77 -6.33
CA GLN A 6 33.36 -6.74 -7.11
C GLN A 6 32.56 -6.30 -8.32
N ARG A 7 31.92 -7.24 -9.03
CA ARG A 7 31.02 -6.92 -10.17
C ARG A 7 29.81 -6.11 -9.71
N ARG A 8 29.16 -6.50 -8.63
CA ARG A 8 28.01 -5.78 -8.10
C ARG A 8 28.37 -4.37 -7.63
N LEU A 9 29.53 -4.19 -7.02
CA LEU A 9 30.07 -2.87 -6.66
C LEU A 9 30.27 -1.98 -7.89
N LEU A 10 30.96 -2.49 -8.92
CA LEU A 10 31.18 -1.72 -10.15
C LEU A 10 29.91 -1.40 -10.90
N LEU A 11 28.93 -2.32 -10.96
CA LEU A 11 27.61 -2.06 -11.55
C LEU A 11 26.90 -0.93 -10.83
N ARG A 12 26.87 -0.96 -9.49
CA ARG A 12 26.26 0.12 -8.71
C ARG A 12 26.94 1.48 -8.95
N LEU A 13 28.26 1.50 -8.92
CA LEU A 13 29.03 2.72 -9.15
C LEU A 13 28.88 3.26 -10.59
N ALA A 14 28.66 2.41 -11.57
CA ALA A 14 28.44 2.80 -12.96
C ALA A 14 27.09 3.49 -13.20
N GLU A 15 26.11 3.35 -12.30
CA GLU A 15 24.83 4.06 -12.37
C GLU A 15 24.99 5.58 -12.14
N PHE A 16 26.11 6.01 -11.54
CA PHE A 16 26.40 7.41 -11.28
C PHE A 16 27.26 8.02 -12.41
N GLY A 17 26.83 9.18 -12.90
CA GLY A 17 27.54 9.89 -13.96
C GLY A 17 28.88 10.48 -13.50
N PRO A 18 29.76 10.89 -14.41
CA PRO A 18 31.07 11.49 -14.08
C PRO A 18 30.96 12.86 -13.38
N ASP A 19 29.81 13.50 -13.44
CA ASP A 19 29.53 14.79 -12.80
C ASP A 19 29.62 14.71 -11.27
N VAL A 20 29.33 13.55 -10.66
CA VAL A 20 29.44 13.34 -9.20
C VAL A 20 30.86 13.12 -8.72
N GLU A 21 31.82 12.86 -9.63
CA GLU A 21 33.23 12.62 -9.27
C GLU A 21 33.93 13.87 -8.69
N SER A 22 33.52 15.04 -9.15
CA SER A 22 34.03 16.33 -8.67
C SER A 22 33.05 17.10 -7.78
N ALA A 23 31.83 16.58 -7.56
CA ALA A 23 30.81 17.24 -6.78
C ALA A 23 31.23 17.39 -5.30
N TRP A 24 30.88 18.54 -4.70
CA TRP A 24 31.15 18.79 -3.27
C TRP A 24 30.30 17.87 -2.38
N ASP A 25 29.03 17.71 -2.73
CA ASP A 25 28.07 16.84 -2.09
C ASP A 25 27.76 15.66 -3.00
N VAL A 26 27.83 14.44 -2.47
CA VAL A 26 27.59 13.21 -3.23
C VAL A 26 26.48 12.38 -2.59
N PRO A 27 25.75 11.58 -3.39
CA PRO A 27 24.77 10.64 -2.86
C PRO A 27 25.37 9.68 -1.82
N ARG A 28 24.61 9.30 -0.80
CA ARG A 28 25.01 8.35 0.25
C ARG A 28 25.47 7.00 -0.34
N ASP A 29 24.84 6.59 -1.43
CA ASP A 29 25.17 5.36 -2.16
C ASP A 29 26.64 5.24 -2.61
N LEU A 30 27.33 6.34 -2.74
CA LEU A 30 28.77 6.35 -3.05
C LEU A 30 29.65 6.24 -1.81
N SER A 31 29.10 6.29 -0.60
CA SER A 31 29.82 6.07 0.65
C SER A 31 29.94 4.57 0.99
N LEU A 32 30.95 4.20 1.78
CA LEU A 32 31.12 2.83 2.24
C LEU A 32 29.84 2.25 2.91
N PRO A 33 29.15 2.99 3.81
CA PRO A 33 27.88 2.53 4.34
C PRO A 33 26.79 2.31 3.28
N GLY A 34 26.63 3.25 2.35
CA GLY A 34 25.59 3.16 1.31
C GLY A 34 25.86 2.01 0.33
N LEU A 35 27.12 1.78 -0.06
CA LEU A 35 27.49 0.65 -0.91
C LEU A 35 27.23 -0.71 -0.20
N ALA A 36 27.57 -0.81 1.08
CA ALA A 36 27.33 -2.01 1.87
C ALA A 36 25.82 -2.30 1.96
N GLU A 37 25.03 -1.28 2.26
CA GLU A 37 23.57 -1.31 2.35
C GLU A 37 22.93 -1.78 1.05
N HIS A 38 23.32 -1.13 -0.08
CA HIS A 38 22.80 -1.48 -1.40
C HIS A 38 23.09 -2.96 -1.79
N LEU A 39 24.25 -3.47 -1.38
CA LEU A 39 24.64 -4.86 -1.67
C LEU A 39 24.05 -5.88 -0.67
N GLY A 40 23.41 -5.40 0.41
CA GLY A 40 22.98 -6.26 1.52
C GLY A 40 24.14 -6.91 2.28
N LEU A 41 25.27 -6.22 2.39
CA LEU A 41 26.49 -6.71 3.01
C LEU A 41 26.90 -5.83 4.20
N VAL A 42 27.58 -6.43 5.17
CA VAL A 42 28.23 -5.67 6.25
C VAL A 42 29.45 -4.89 5.71
N ARG A 43 29.73 -3.72 6.27
CA ARG A 43 30.85 -2.85 5.83
C ARG A 43 32.20 -3.58 5.74
N SER A 44 32.48 -4.48 6.68
CA SER A 44 33.71 -5.28 6.64
C SER A 44 33.80 -6.20 5.43
N ALA A 45 32.67 -6.67 4.89
CA ALA A 45 32.65 -7.58 3.75
C ALA A 45 32.98 -6.89 2.41
N ILE A 46 32.77 -5.57 2.31
CA ILE A 46 33.09 -4.81 1.09
C ILE A 46 34.51 -4.21 1.09
N HIS A 47 35.19 -4.17 2.24
CA HIS A 47 36.50 -3.54 2.38
C HIS A 47 37.58 -4.19 1.50
N ASN A 48 37.71 -5.51 1.51
CA ASN A 48 38.68 -6.23 0.69
C ASN A 48 38.35 -6.14 -0.81
N PRO A 49 37.08 -6.39 -1.26
CA PRO A 49 36.69 -6.16 -2.64
C PRO A 49 37.01 -4.75 -3.16
N LEU A 50 36.75 -3.70 -2.36
CA LEU A 50 37.07 -2.33 -2.75
C LEU A 50 38.56 -2.07 -2.86
N LYS A 51 39.38 -2.57 -1.90
CA LYS A 51 40.84 -2.45 -1.98
C LYS A 51 41.42 -3.11 -3.24
N GLU A 52 40.90 -4.28 -3.62
CA GLU A 52 41.34 -4.99 -4.83
C GLU A 52 40.90 -4.24 -6.12
N LEU A 53 39.71 -3.64 -6.12
CA LEU A 53 39.25 -2.81 -7.23
C LEU A 53 40.06 -1.53 -7.36
N GLU A 54 40.40 -0.88 -6.25
CA GLU A 54 41.26 0.32 -6.22
C GLU A 54 42.67 -0.02 -6.65
N ALA A 55 43.25 -1.12 -6.20
CA ALA A 55 44.56 -1.62 -6.63
C ALA A 55 44.61 -1.97 -8.13
N SER A 56 43.46 -2.20 -8.75
CA SER A 56 43.30 -2.49 -10.17
C SER A 56 42.91 -1.26 -11.00
N ASP A 57 42.92 -0.07 -10.40
CA ASP A 57 42.50 1.22 -11.01
C ASP A 57 41.07 1.22 -11.56
N LEU A 58 40.21 0.34 -11.09
CA LEU A 58 38.82 0.27 -11.54
C LEU A 58 37.91 1.23 -10.77
N ILE A 59 38.30 1.62 -9.54
CA ILE A 59 37.65 2.64 -8.73
C ILE A 59 38.66 3.61 -8.15
N SER A 60 38.16 4.76 -7.73
CA SER A 60 38.93 5.76 -6.97
C SER A 60 38.17 6.13 -5.70
N THR A 61 38.95 6.51 -4.67
CA THR A 61 38.37 6.96 -3.40
C THR A 61 38.75 8.41 -3.10
N ARG A 62 37.83 9.18 -2.50
CA ARG A 62 38.11 10.55 -2.02
C ARG A 62 37.26 10.88 -0.80
N MET A 63 37.62 11.98 -0.13
CA MET A 63 36.81 12.54 0.97
C MET A 63 35.81 13.58 0.42
N ALA A 64 34.52 13.35 0.60
CA ALA A 64 33.45 14.28 0.18
C ALA A 64 32.38 14.41 1.26
N HIS A 65 31.58 15.46 1.17
CA HIS A 65 30.34 15.54 1.93
C HIS A 65 29.33 14.59 1.29
N VAL A 66 28.60 13.85 2.15
CA VAL A 66 27.60 12.89 1.74
C VAL A 66 26.24 13.48 2.06
N ILE A 67 25.34 13.56 1.10
CA ILE A 67 23.97 14.05 1.28
C ILE A 67 23.30 13.21 2.37
N GLY A 68 22.82 13.86 3.45
CA GLY A 68 22.29 13.17 4.61
C GLY A 68 23.33 12.56 5.57
N GLY A 69 24.63 12.80 5.34
CA GLY A 69 25.73 12.23 6.14
C GLY A 69 26.33 13.15 7.21
N GLY A 70 25.69 14.30 7.51
CA GLY A 70 26.19 15.29 8.47
C GLY A 70 27.36 16.13 7.94
N SER A 71 27.93 17.03 8.76
CA SER A 71 28.98 17.99 8.35
C SER A 71 30.37 17.37 8.14
N ARG A 72 30.58 16.11 8.51
CA ARG A 72 31.89 15.43 8.33
C ARG A 72 32.02 14.84 6.92
N ARG A 73 33.18 15.07 6.31
CA ARG A 73 33.57 14.39 5.07
C ARG A 73 33.73 12.89 5.33
N ARG A 74 33.21 12.08 4.43
CA ARG A 74 33.32 10.62 4.44
C ARG A 74 34.09 10.12 3.23
N THR A 75 34.70 8.96 3.34
CA THR A 75 35.27 8.27 2.18
C THR A 75 34.16 7.85 1.24
N VAL A 76 34.20 8.31 0.01
CA VAL A 76 33.29 7.97 -1.08
C VAL A 76 34.06 7.29 -2.20
N VAL A 77 33.38 6.44 -2.93
CA VAL A 77 33.96 5.58 -3.96
C VAL A 77 33.36 5.99 -5.31
N HIS A 78 34.21 6.15 -6.30
CA HIS A 78 33.79 6.44 -7.68
C HIS A 78 34.38 5.39 -8.62
N ILE A 79 33.64 5.05 -9.68
CA ILE A 79 34.16 4.20 -10.76
C ILE A 79 35.07 5.01 -11.65
N THR A 80 36.22 4.48 -12.04
CA THR A 80 37.14 5.13 -12.99
C THR A 80 36.68 4.90 -14.44
N GLU A 81 37.25 5.63 -15.37
CA GLU A 81 37.04 5.41 -16.82
C GLU A 81 37.39 3.96 -17.22
N LEU A 82 38.50 3.43 -16.69
CA LEU A 82 38.90 2.02 -16.90
C LEU A 82 37.84 1.04 -16.31
N GLY A 83 37.26 1.39 -15.16
CA GLY A 83 36.18 0.64 -14.55
C GLY A 83 34.93 0.62 -15.43
N ARG A 84 34.53 1.76 -16.02
CA ARG A 84 33.39 1.87 -16.95
C ARG A 84 33.64 1.04 -18.20
N GLN A 85 34.78 1.17 -18.85
CA GLN A 85 35.15 0.37 -20.03
C GLN A 85 35.18 -1.12 -19.73
N ARG A 86 35.61 -1.49 -18.53
CA ARG A 86 35.60 -2.88 -18.08
C ARG A 86 34.16 -3.42 -17.93
N MET A 87 33.23 -2.59 -17.50
CA MET A 87 31.82 -2.95 -17.39
C MET A 87 31.12 -3.03 -18.75
N GLU A 88 31.44 -2.15 -19.70
CA GLU A 88 30.93 -2.19 -21.09
C GLU A 88 31.32 -3.49 -21.81
N SER A 89 32.45 -4.06 -21.45
CA SER A 89 32.92 -5.34 -22.02
C SER A 89 32.16 -6.58 -21.48
N TYR A 90 31.36 -6.41 -20.43
CA TYR A 90 30.46 -7.45 -19.96
C TYR A 90 29.11 -7.32 -20.67
N SER A 91 28.80 -8.23 -21.57
CA SER A 91 27.49 -8.29 -22.23
C SER A 91 26.38 -8.51 -21.20
N ILE A 92 25.20 -7.92 -21.45
CA ILE A 92 23.98 -8.11 -20.65
C ILE A 92 23.61 -9.62 -20.50
N SER A 93 24.10 -10.47 -21.43
CA SER A 93 23.92 -11.92 -21.40
C SER A 93 24.75 -12.66 -20.31
N ASP A 94 25.75 -12.00 -19.72
CA ASP A 94 26.56 -12.60 -18.65
C ASP A 94 26.04 -12.27 -17.24
N LEU A 95 24.98 -11.49 -17.14
CA LEU A 95 24.21 -11.38 -15.91
C LEU A 95 23.46 -12.70 -15.71
N PRO A 96 23.63 -13.39 -14.55
CA PRO A 96 22.73 -14.47 -14.22
C PRO A 96 21.32 -13.91 -14.36
N ALA A 97 20.46 -14.60 -15.12
CA ALA A 97 19.03 -14.27 -15.19
C ALA A 97 18.60 -13.95 -13.76
N LYS A 98 17.94 -12.78 -13.53
CA LYS A 98 17.46 -12.38 -12.20
C LYS A 98 16.87 -13.64 -11.58
N SER A 99 17.60 -14.27 -10.65
CA SER A 99 17.02 -15.32 -9.84
C SER A 99 15.80 -14.66 -9.26
N GLU A 100 14.61 -15.19 -9.50
CA GLU A 100 13.39 -14.69 -8.86
C GLU A 100 13.74 -14.56 -7.40
N SER A 101 13.72 -13.34 -6.88
CA SER A 101 14.02 -13.11 -5.48
C SER A 101 13.05 -13.96 -4.69
N LEU A 102 13.57 -14.89 -3.89
CA LEU A 102 12.71 -15.74 -3.06
C LEU A 102 11.93 -14.93 -2.00
N ALA A 103 12.27 -13.66 -1.84
CA ALA A 103 11.59 -12.74 -0.93
C ALA A 103 10.89 -11.62 -1.71
N ILE A 104 9.65 -11.33 -1.32
CA ILE A 104 8.83 -10.20 -1.79
C ILE A 104 8.39 -9.40 -0.56
N GLY A 105 8.44 -8.08 -0.65
CA GLY A 105 8.07 -7.15 0.41
C GLY A 105 9.26 -6.46 1.06
N PRO A 106 9.02 -5.54 2.02
CA PRO A 106 10.03 -4.73 2.68
C PRO A 106 10.80 -5.55 3.74
N LEU A 107 11.70 -6.43 3.29
CA LEU A 107 12.49 -7.26 4.18
C LEU A 107 13.45 -6.39 5.00
N PRO A 108 13.48 -6.49 6.34
CA PRO A 108 14.44 -5.76 7.17
C PRO A 108 15.87 -6.23 6.89
N ASP A 109 16.84 -5.38 7.19
CA ASP A 109 18.25 -5.73 7.09
C ASP A 109 18.60 -6.93 7.96
N LYS A 110 19.58 -7.71 7.48
CA LYS A 110 20.08 -8.86 8.22
C LYS A 110 20.84 -8.41 9.46
N THR A 111 20.34 -8.79 10.62
CA THR A 111 21.03 -8.61 11.89
C THR A 111 21.53 -9.96 12.42
N ARG A 112 22.75 -9.97 12.97
CA ARG A 112 23.27 -11.17 13.64
C ARG A 112 22.47 -11.39 14.92
N ILE A 113 21.78 -12.52 15.01
CA ILE A 113 21.12 -12.95 16.24
C ILE A 113 22.06 -13.83 17.07
N LEU A 114 22.01 -13.70 18.39
CA LEU A 114 22.75 -14.50 19.34
C LEU A 114 21.77 -15.23 20.25
N GLY A 115 22.10 -16.49 20.60
CA GLY A 115 21.38 -17.28 21.60
C GLY A 115 19.90 -17.57 21.26
N ARG A 116 19.54 -17.67 19.97
CA ARG A 116 18.15 -17.89 19.49
C ARG A 116 18.03 -19.08 18.55
N ASN A 117 19.00 -20.03 18.60
CA ASN A 117 19.02 -21.15 17.67
C ASN A 117 17.81 -22.09 17.84
N ASP A 118 17.43 -22.36 19.09
CA ASP A 118 16.32 -23.26 19.40
C ASP A 118 14.99 -22.65 18.97
N GLU A 119 14.78 -21.34 19.23
CA GLU A 119 13.61 -20.62 18.78
C GLU A 119 13.54 -20.54 17.24
N LEU A 120 14.68 -20.27 16.59
CA LEU A 120 14.79 -20.23 15.13
C LEU A 120 14.41 -21.57 14.50
N GLU A 121 14.95 -22.67 15.03
CA GLU A 121 14.68 -24.01 14.52
C GLU A 121 13.22 -24.41 14.76
N SER A 122 12.70 -24.16 15.96
CA SER A 122 11.31 -24.44 16.33
C SER A 122 10.33 -23.71 15.43
N LEU A 123 10.47 -22.38 15.29
CA LEU A 123 9.59 -21.56 14.45
C LEU A 123 9.68 -21.97 12.97
N SER A 124 10.90 -22.22 12.47
CA SER A 124 11.09 -22.65 11.08
C SER A 124 10.40 -23.99 10.79
N ASN A 125 10.55 -24.97 11.68
CA ASN A 125 9.95 -26.30 11.50
C ASN A 125 8.41 -26.24 11.56
N LYS A 126 7.84 -25.43 12.43
CA LYS A 126 6.38 -25.21 12.51
C LYS A 126 5.82 -24.55 11.23
N LEU A 127 6.51 -23.52 10.71
CA LEU A 127 6.13 -22.89 9.45
C LEU A 127 6.22 -23.85 8.27
N LEU A 128 7.23 -24.74 8.24
CA LEU A 128 7.34 -25.80 7.25
C LEU A 128 6.18 -26.80 7.31
N ALA A 129 5.61 -27.01 8.50
CA ALA A 129 4.43 -27.83 8.70
C ALA A 129 3.12 -27.10 8.31
N GLY A 130 3.19 -25.82 7.93
CA GLY A 130 2.03 -25.00 7.59
C GLY A 130 1.29 -24.45 8.80
N GLU A 131 1.96 -24.38 9.96
CA GLU A 131 1.35 -23.86 11.18
C GLU A 131 1.35 -22.32 11.19
N ASN A 132 0.35 -21.74 11.86
CA ASN A 132 0.20 -20.30 12.03
C ASN A 132 0.70 -19.88 13.41
N LEU A 133 1.63 -18.94 13.45
CA LEU A 133 2.37 -18.57 14.65
C LEU A 133 2.21 -17.10 14.98
N LEU A 134 1.95 -16.79 16.25
CA LEU A 134 1.94 -15.43 16.80
C LEU A 134 3.17 -15.24 17.68
N LEU A 135 4.21 -14.59 17.16
CA LEU A 135 5.45 -14.29 17.88
C LEU A 135 5.25 -13.03 18.73
N ASN A 136 5.06 -13.23 20.02
CA ASN A 136 4.71 -12.21 21.00
C ASN A 136 5.90 -11.85 21.90
N GLY A 137 6.05 -10.60 22.31
CA GLY A 137 7.12 -10.18 23.24
C GLY A 137 7.25 -8.68 23.40
N LEU A 138 8.11 -8.26 24.33
CA LEU A 138 8.35 -6.85 24.64
C LEU A 138 8.94 -6.08 23.44
N PRO A 139 8.78 -4.73 23.41
CA PRO A 139 9.46 -3.88 22.42
C PRO A 139 10.98 -4.03 22.54
N GLY A 140 11.69 -4.18 21.41
CA GLY A 140 13.15 -4.31 21.41
C GLY A 140 13.72 -5.67 21.84
N ILE A 141 12.86 -6.69 22.08
CA ILE A 141 13.29 -8.05 22.49
C ILE A 141 13.90 -8.88 21.34
N GLY A 142 13.81 -8.39 20.09
CA GLY A 142 14.38 -9.04 18.91
C GLY A 142 13.40 -9.85 18.08
N LYS A 143 12.08 -9.56 18.12
CA LYS A 143 11.06 -10.26 17.30
C LYS A 143 11.33 -10.14 15.80
N THR A 144 11.52 -8.93 15.31
CA THR A 144 11.83 -8.64 13.89
C THR A 144 13.11 -9.36 13.45
N SER A 145 14.18 -9.32 14.27
CA SER A 145 15.45 -9.99 13.96
C SER A 145 15.31 -11.52 13.90
N LEU A 146 14.50 -12.09 14.80
CA LEU A 146 14.22 -13.53 14.80
C LEU A 146 13.35 -13.91 13.59
N ALA A 147 12.29 -13.18 13.32
CA ALA A 147 11.43 -13.40 12.15
C ALA A 147 12.23 -13.27 10.83
N ARG A 148 13.17 -12.31 10.75
CA ARG A 148 14.07 -12.14 9.61
C ARG A 148 15.00 -13.35 9.43
N SER A 149 15.52 -13.92 10.53
CA SER A 149 16.36 -15.11 10.48
C SER A 149 15.56 -16.37 10.12
N VAL A 150 14.32 -16.46 10.58
CA VAL A 150 13.38 -17.51 10.15
C VAL A 150 13.14 -17.40 8.64
N ALA A 151 12.92 -16.19 8.12
CA ALA A 151 12.76 -15.97 6.69
C ALA A 151 13.98 -16.47 5.89
N GLU A 152 15.21 -16.18 6.34
CA GLU A 152 16.43 -16.68 5.70
C GLU A 152 16.51 -18.21 5.72
N ASN A 153 16.27 -18.81 6.87
CA ASN A 153 16.30 -20.27 7.02
C ASN A 153 15.27 -20.95 6.08
N MET A 154 14.10 -20.32 5.89
CA MET A 154 13.09 -20.79 4.95
C MET A 154 13.52 -20.60 3.49
N MET A 155 14.15 -19.48 3.13
CA MET A 155 14.70 -19.23 1.79
C MET A 155 15.81 -20.21 1.45
N ASP A 156 16.69 -20.52 2.37
CA ASP A 156 17.76 -21.52 2.21
C ASP A 156 17.19 -22.92 1.93
N ARG A 157 15.95 -23.19 2.38
CA ARG A 157 15.21 -24.42 2.10
C ARG A 157 14.34 -24.31 0.82
N GLY A 158 14.46 -23.22 0.07
CA GLY A 158 13.78 -22.98 -1.21
C GLY A 158 12.33 -22.52 -1.09
N TYR A 159 11.94 -21.94 0.03
CA TYR A 159 10.63 -21.31 0.24
C TYR A 159 10.62 -19.87 -0.25
N ARG A 160 9.51 -19.46 -0.84
CA ARG A 160 9.24 -18.04 -1.13
C ARG A 160 8.75 -17.36 0.13
N ILE A 161 9.32 -16.21 0.44
CA ILE A 161 8.92 -15.38 1.59
C ILE A 161 8.12 -14.19 1.09
N ARG A 162 6.97 -13.95 1.71
CA ARG A 162 6.18 -12.74 1.53
C ARG A 162 6.17 -11.98 2.84
N TRP A 163 6.81 -10.83 2.85
CA TRP A 163 6.99 -10.01 4.05
C TRP A 163 6.11 -8.77 3.99
N ALA A 164 5.45 -8.45 5.11
CA ALA A 164 4.77 -7.19 5.33
C ALA A 164 5.21 -6.59 6.66
N THR A 165 5.50 -5.27 6.67
CA THR A 165 5.76 -4.50 7.89
C THR A 165 4.64 -3.50 8.07
N CYS A 166 3.97 -3.54 9.23
CA CYS A 166 2.79 -2.74 9.50
C CYS A 166 3.14 -1.36 10.10
N ASN A 167 2.30 -0.40 9.79
CA ASN A 167 2.25 0.92 10.41
C ASN A 167 0.78 1.32 10.67
N SER A 168 0.52 2.55 11.13
CA SER A 168 -0.83 3.02 11.46
C SER A 168 -1.84 2.92 10.30
N ASP A 169 -1.37 3.07 9.07
CA ASP A 169 -2.25 3.12 7.88
C ASP A 169 -2.34 1.77 7.17
N THR A 170 -1.66 0.76 7.69
CA THR A 170 -1.67 -0.57 7.06
C THR A 170 -3.03 -1.24 7.24
N ASP A 171 -3.69 -1.56 6.14
CA ASP A 171 -4.88 -2.39 6.07
C ASP A 171 -4.59 -3.73 5.36
N SER A 172 -5.61 -4.57 5.18
CA SER A 172 -5.46 -5.85 4.46
C SER A 172 -4.97 -5.68 3.02
N SER A 173 -5.41 -4.64 2.33
CA SER A 173 -5.00 -4.32 0.96
C SER A 173 -3.53 -3.90 0.89
N SER A 174 -3.06 -3.12 1.87
CA SER A 174 -1.66 -2.72 2.01
C SER A 174 -0.75 -3.93 2.23
N ILE A 175 -1.16 -4.87 3.10
CA ILE A 175 -0.46 -6.15 3.30
C ILE A 175 -0.43 -6.95 1.99
N GLY A 176 -1.58 -7.04 1.29
CA GLY A 176 -1.67 -7.69 -0.01
C GLY A 176 -0.70 -7.08 -1.02
N SER A 177 -0.61 -5.75 -1.09
CA SER A 177 0.31 -5.04 -1.99
C SER A 177 1.78 -5.28 -1.66
N MET A 178 2.15 -5.37 -0.38
CA MET A 178 3.50 -5.74 0.03
C MET A 178 3.84 -7.19 -0.36
N TRP A 179 2.88 -8.10 -0.28
CA TRP A 179 3.08 -9.52 -0.62
C TRP A 179 3.05 -9.84 -2.10
N LEU A 180 2.27 -9.10 -2.91
CA LEU A 180 1.93 -9.44 -4.30
C LEU A 180 2.36 -8.37 -5.31
N GLY A 181 2.74 -7.17 -4.84
CA GLY A 181 3.06 -6.03 -5.68
C GLY A 181 1.84 -5.17 -6.02
N ARG A 182 2.03 -4.22 -6.94
CA ARG A 182 1.05 -3.15 -7.24
C ARG A 182 -0.31 -3.64 -7.74
N ASP A 183 -0.36 -4.78 -8.43
CA ASP A 183 -1.58 -5.36 -8.98
C ASP A 183 -2.27 -6.34 -8.01
N SER A 184 -2.04 -6.15 -6.71
CA SER A 184 -2.66 -6.96 -5.67
C SER A 184 -4.18 -6.78 -5.65
N PRO A 185 -4.95 -7.86 -5.41
CA PRO A 185 -6.34 -7.73 -5.01
C PRO A 185 -6.46 -6.97 -3.68
N THR A 186 -7.66 -6.47 -3.37
CA THR A 186 -7.96 -5.77 -2.10
C THR A 186 -8.86 -6.56 -1.17
N ASP A 187 -9.59 -7.53 -1.70
CA ASP A 187 -10.40 -8.46 -0.91
C ASP A 187 -9.53 -9.46 -0.15
N SER A 188 -9.78 -9.65 1.15
CA SER A 188 -8.97 -10.51 2.03
C SER A 188 -8.86 -11.96 1.53
N TYR A 189 -9.95 -12.55 1.05
CA TYR A 189 -9.94 -13.92 0.51
C TYR A 189 -9.26 -14.01 -0.85
N ALA A 190 -9.37 -12.96 -1.66
CA ALA A 190 -8.66 -12.86 -2.94
C ALA A 190 -7.16 -12.76 -2.72
N ILE A 191 -6.71 -11.93 -1.74
CA ILE A 191 -5.31 -11.80 -1.34
C ILE A 191 -4.79 -13.16 -0.85
N ALA A 192 -5.49 -13.81 0.09
CA ALA A 192 -5.09 -15.11 0.61
C ALA A 192 -4.94 -16.15 -0.51
N SER A 193 -5.92 -16.21 -1.45
CA SER A 193 -5.88 -17.13 -2.59
C SER A 193 -4.70 -16.89 -3.54
N ALA A 194 -4.19 -15.65 -3.63
CA ALA A 194 -3.04 -15.29 -4.46
C ALA A 194 -1.71 -15.40 -3.72
N ALA A 195 -1.69 -15.09 -2.42
CA ALA A 195 -0.47 -15.05 -1.62
C ALA A 195 -0.05 -16.42 -1.11
N CYS A 196 -1.00 -17.29 -0.77
CA CYS A 196 -0.75 -18.63 -0.26
C CYS A 196 -0.38 -19.60 -1.38
N GLY A 197 0.46 -20.59 -1.08
CA GLY A 197 0.87 -21.60 -2.05
C GLY A 197 1.91 -22.55 -1.52
N THR A 198 2.22 -23.57 -2.29
CA THR A 198 3.27 -24.55 -1.96
C THR A 198 4.63 -23.86 -1.86
N LYS A 199 5.41 -24.23 -0.86
CA LYS A 199 6.72 -23.63 -0.56
C LYS A 199 6.67 -22.11 -0.44
N THR A 200 5.63 -21.60 0.21
CA THR A 200 5.49 -20.19 0.54
C THR A 200 5.34 -20.06 2.04
N ALA A 201 5.92 -19.02 2.63
CA ALA A 201 5.66 -18.61 4.00
C ALA A 201 5.34 -17.11 4.04
N LEU A 202 4.36 -16.74 4.86
CA LEU A 202 3.89 -15.38 5.03
C LEU A 202 4.42 -14.82 6.34
N ILE A 203 4.91 -13.58 6.32
CA ILE A 203 5.38 -12.91 7.52
C ILE A 203 4.74 -11.53 7.61
N ILE A 204 4.21 -11.21 8.79
CA ILE A 204 3.71 -9.88 9.15
C ILE A 204 4.47 -9.42 10.38
N ASP A 205 5.10 -8.26 10.27
CA ASP A 205 5.84 -7.64 11.37
C ASP A 205 5.18 -6.36 11.86
N GLU A 206 5.39 -6.01 13.12
CA GLU A 206 4.86 -4.82 13.80
C GLU A 206 3.32 -4.69 13.77
N LEU A 207 2.59 -5.80 13.86
CA LEU A 207 1.12 -5.83 13.77
C LEU A 207 0.43 -4.86 14.75
N GLN A 208 1.02 -4.57 15.90
CA GLN A 208 0.47 -3.65 16.90
C GLN A 208 0.45 -2.18 16.48
N GLU A 209 1.14 -1.83 15.41
CA GLU A 209 1.16 -0.45 14.90
C GLU A 209 -0.08 -0.12 14.05
N ILE A 210 -0.88 -1.12 13.68
CA ILE A 210 -2.10 -0.94 12.86
C ILE A 210 -3.15 -0.15 13.64
N HIS A 211 -3.75 0.85 12.98
CA HIS A 211 -4.86 1.61 13.56
C HIS A 211 -6.09 0.71 13.82
N PRO A 212 -6.84 0.90 14.93
CA PRO A 212 -8.00 0.08 15.28
C PRO A 212 -9.00 -0.10 14.14
N ARG A 213 -9.23 0.95 13.34
CA ARG A 213 -10.12 0.92 12.17
C ARG A 213 -9.82 -0.21 11.19
N HIS A 214 -8.55 -0.59 11.01
CA HIS A 214 -8.12 -1.59 10.02
C HIS A 214 -8.02 -3.01 10.58
N LEU A 215 -8.10 -3.19 11.90
CA LEU A 215 -7.89 -4.48 12.55
C LEU A 215 -8.88 -5.56 12.10
N SER A 216 -10.14 -5.20 11.85
CA SER A 216 -11.17 -6.16 11.39
C SER A 216 -10.84 -6.76 10.03
N GLY A 217 -10.41 -5.91 9.08
CA GLY A 217 -9.99 -6.34 7.74
C GLY A 217 -8.72 -7.22 7.78
N VAL A 218 -7.74 -6.83 8.59
CA VAL A 218 -6.52 -7.62 8.78
C VAL A 218 -6.81 -8.95 9.46
N LYS A 219 -7.71 -9.00 10.45
CA LYS A 219 -8.15 -10.24 11.06
C LYS A 219 -8.83 -11.16 10.05
N SER A 220 -9.67 -10.62 9.17
CA SER A 220 -10.28 -11.38 8.08
C SER A 220 -9.25 -11.96 7.11
N LEU A 221 -8.20 -11.19 6.78
CA LEU A 221 -7.09 -11.67 5.96
C LEU A 221 -6.33 -12.81 6.64
N LEU A 222 -5.98 -12.66 7.92
CA LEU A 222 -5.30 -13.70 8.69
C LEU A 222 -6.13 -14.98 8.77
N SER A 223 -7.43 -14.87 9.01
CA SER A 223 -8.34 -16.02 9.02
C SER A 223 -8.42 -16.70 7.66
N ALA A 224 -8.52 -15.92 6.56
CA ALA A 224 -8.54 -16.46 5.20
C ALA A 224 -7.22 -17.17 4.83
N CYS A 225 -6.09 -16.66 5.30
CA CYS A 225 -4.80 -17.34 5.11
C CYS A 225 -4.68 -18.61 5.96
N ALA A 226 -5.20 -18.60 7.19
CA ALA A 226 -5.16 -19.75 8.10
C ALA A 226 -6.00 -20.95 7.60
N GLU A 227 -6.99 -20.73 6.73
CA GLU A 227 -7.72 -21.79 6.05
C GLU A 227 -6.86 -22.55 5.00
N THR A 228 -5.66 -22.07 4.73
CA THR A 228 -4.74 -22.70 3.78
C THR A 228 -3.67 -23.52 4.50
N SER A 229 -2.87 -24.28 3.73
CA SER A 229 -1.71 -25.00 4.27
C SER A 229 -0.41 -24.18 4.27
N THR A 230 -0.50 -22.87 4.10
CA THR A 230 0.67 -21.97 4.08
C THR A 230 0.96 -21.48 5.49
N GLY A 231 2.18 -21.69 5.98
CA GLY A 231 2.60 -21.22 7.31
C GLY A 231 2.68 -19.69 7.38
N ILE A 232 2.18 -19.11 8.48
CA ILE A 232 2.17 -17.67 8.73
C ILE A 232 2.89 -17.38 10.05
N LEU A 233 3.78 -16.40 10.04
CA LEU A 233 4.40 -15.84 11.22
C LEU A 233 3.98 -14.38 11.40
N VAL A 234 3.31 -14.08 12.50
CA VAL A 234 2.91 -12.72 12.87
C VAL A 234 3.70 -12.27 14.08
N ALA A 235 4.55 -11.26 13.92
CA ALA A 235 5.26 -10.64 15.03
C ALA A 235 4.43 -9.46 15.57
N VAL A 236 4.20 -9.49 16.89
CA VAL A 236 3.33 -8.53 17.58
C VAL A 236 3.86 -8.19 18.97
N ARG A 237 3.55 -7.01 19.47
CA ARG A 237 3.79 -6.63 20.86
C ARG A 237 2.63 -7.09 21.75
N ALA A 238 2.95 -7.53 22.96
CA ALA A 238 1.93 -7.86 23.96
C ALA A 238 1.35 -6.59 24.62
N PRO A 239 0.01 -6.51 24.86
CA PRO A 239 -1.01 -7.41 24.37
C PRO A 239 -1.31 -7.24 22.87
N SER A 240 -1.73 -8.31 22.19
CA SER A 240 -2.08 -8.24 20.77
C SER A 240 -3.36 -7.42 20.54
N PRO A 241 -3.38 -6.44 19.63
CA PRO A 241 -4.56 -5.61 19.36
C PRO A 241 -5.72 -6.38 18.68
N ILE A 242 -5.40 -7.48 17.99
CA ILE A 242 -6.41 -8.33 17.33
C ILE A 242 -7.04 -9.36 18.27
N GLY A 243 -6.65 -9.37 19.55
CA GLY A 243 -7.11 -10.34 20.53
C GLY A 243 -6.58 -11.75 20.27
N LYS A 244 -7.31 -12.76 20.75
CA LYS A 244 -6.94 -14.17 20.55
C LYS A 244 -7.38 -14.64 19.16
N LEU A 245 -6.43 -15.15 18.38
CA LEU A 245 -6.68 -15.86 17.13
C LEU A 245 -6.71 -17.37 17.42
N THR A 246 -7.83 -18.03 17.18
CA THR A 246 -8.03 -19.44 17.51
C THR A 246 -7.13 -20.38 16.72
N ASP A 247 -6.74 -19.98 15.52
CA ASP A 247 -5.97 -20.78 14.57
C ASP A 247 -4.49 -20.47 14.59
N PHE A 248 -4.02 -19.69 15.59
CA PHE A 248 -2.63 -19.30 15.76
C PHE A 248 -2.07 -19.82 17.08
N GLU A 249 -0.91 -20.47 17.02
CA GLU A 249 -0.14 -20.84 18.21
C GLU A 249 0.68 -19.63 18.70
N GLU A 250 0.54 -19.29 19.97
CA GLU A 250 1.24 -18.17 20.59
C GLU A 250 2.63 -18.58 21.06
N PHE A 251 3.67 -17.91 20.56
CA PHE A 251 5.07 -18.07 20.95
C PHE A 251 5.57 -16.81 21.63
N ARG A 252 5.89 -16.91 22.93
CA ARG A 252 6.38 -15.76 23.71
C ARG A 252 7.90 -15.70 23.70
N LEU A 253 8.46 -14.61 23.13
CA LEU A 253 9.89 -14.34 23.10
C LEU A 253 10.33 -13.63 24.40
N GLY A 254 11.23 -14.26 25.18
CA GLY A 254 11.82 -13.70 26.38
C GLY A 254 13.16 -13.00 26.13
N GLY A 255 13.84 -12.54 27.19
CA GLY A 255 15.22 -12.03 27.14
C GLY A 255 16.20 -13.13 26.71
N LEU A 256 17.42 -12.74 26.35
CA LEU A 256 18.53 -13.66 26.09
C LEU A 256 18.92 -14.39 27.36
N ALA A 257 19.38 -15.63 27.22
CA ALA A 257 20.05 -16.32 28.32
C ALA A 257 21.29 -15.51 28.74
N THR A 258 21.64 -15.54 30.04
CA THR A 258 22.75 -14.74 30.57
C THR A 258 24.06 -14.99 29.81
N SER A 259 24.36 -16.25 29.46
CA SER A 259 25.53 -16.63 28.68
C SER A 259 25.61 -15.98 27.29
N ASP A 260 24.46 -15.72 26.64
CA ASP A 260 24.42 -15.10 25.34
C ASP A 260 24.36 -13.58 25.45
N ALA A 261 23.69 -13.04 26.47
CA ALA A 261 23.72 -11.64 26.82
C ALA A 261 25.14 -11.13 27.13
N ILE A 262 25.96 -11.92 27.84
CA ILE A 262 27.37 -11.63 28.10
C ILE A 262 28.15 -11.50 26.78
N LYS A 263 27.88 -12.34 25.77
CA LYS A 263 28.56 -12.29 24.47
C LYS A 263 28.29 -10.96 23.70
N LEU A 264 27.16 -10.31 23.95
CA LEU A 264 26.90 -8.96 23.39
C LEU A 264 27.80 -7.90 24.04
N LEU A 265 28.12 -8.04 25.31
CA LEU A 265 28.88 -7.09 26.13
C LEU A 265 30.39 -7.38 26.19
N SER A 266 30.82 -8.61 25.86
CA SER A 266 32.18 -9.15 26.13
C SER A 266 33.33 -8.40 25.43
N ASN A 267 33.06 -7.58 24.42
CA ASN A 267 34.08 -6.76 23.77
C ASN A 267 34.38 -5.44 24.50
N SER A 268 33.59 -5.11 25.53
CA SER A 268 33.62 -3.79 26.17
C SER A 268 33.97 -3.81 27.65
N ILE A 269 33.75 -4.95 28.36
CA ILE A 269 33.93 -5.07 29.82
C ILE A 269 34.34 -6.48 30.24
N ASP A 270 34.79 -6.64 31.51
CA ASP A 270 35.09 -7.95 32.09
C ASP A 270 33.80 -8.80 32.26
N GLU A 271 33.99 -10.12 32.29
CA GLU A 271 32.90 -11.11 32.30
C GLU A 271 31.99 -10.98 33.53
N LYS A 272 32.50 -10.60 34.68
CA LYS A 272 31.72 -10.45 35.91
C LYS A 272 30.81 -9.23 35.86
N SER A 273 31.31 -8.13 35.36
CA SER A 273 30.53 -6.92 35.12
C SER A 273 29.48 -7.16 34.01
N ALA A 274 29.84 -7.87 32.93
CA ALA A 274 28.90 -8.26 31.88
C ALA A 274 27.75 -9.14 32.41
N GLU A 275 28.04 -10.07 33.32
CA GLU A 275 27.01 -10.90 33.96
C GLU A 275 26.05 -10.07 34.81
N GLN A 276 26.55 -9.08 35.56
CA GLN A 276 25.73 -8.19 36.38
C GLN A 276 24.80 -7.35 35.50
N VAL A 277 25.34 -6.75 34.46
CA VAL A 277 24.53 -5.94 33.51
C VAL A 277 23.49 -6.81 32.79
N ALA A 278 23.88 -8.00 32.33
CA ALA A 278 22.98 -8.94 31.66
C ALA A 278 21.78 -9.32 32.55
N LYS A 279 22.03 -9.57 33.84
CA LYS A 279 21.00 -9.90 34.84
C LYS A 279 20.12 -8.66 35.13
N ALA A 280 20.75 -7.51 35.37
CA ALA A 280 20.03 -6.26 35.67
C ALA A 280 19.04 -5.86 34.56
N LEU A 281 19.45 -6.00 33.31
CA LEU A 281 18.63 -5.69 32.14
C LEU A 281 17.76 -6.88 31.65
N GLY A 282 17.73 -8.00 32.40
CA GLY A 282 16.91 -9.17 32.09
C GLY A 282 17.22 -9.80 30.72
N GLY A 283 18.46 -9.69 30.24
CA GLY A 283 18.87 -10.18 28.92
C GLY A 283 18.19 -9.46 27.74
N HIS A 284 17.68 -8.24 27.92
CA HIS A 284 16.95 -7.50 26.90
C HIS A 284 17.90 -6.95 25.80
N PRO A 285 17.85 -7.46 24.54
CA PRO A 285 18.89 -7.16 23.54
C PRO A 285 19.07 -5.66 23.25
N LEU A 286 17.98 -4.92 23.08
CA LEU A 286 18.06 -3.49 22.80
C LEU A 286 18.67 -2.73 23.99
N ALA A 287 18.28 -3.05 25.22
CA ALA A 287 18.84 -2.40 26.41
C ALA A 287 20.33 -2.72 26.59
N LEU A 288 20.76 -3.96 26.30
CA LEU A 288 22.17 -4.36 26.31
C LEU A 288 22.99 -3.61 25.25
N ASN A 289 22.45 -3.41 24.05
CA ASN A 289 23.14 -2.67 22.99
C ASN A 289 23.22 -1.15 23.26
N LEU A 290 22.27 -0.61 24.03
CA LEU A 290 22.21 0.81 24.37
C LEU A 290 23.03 1.15 25.63
N TRP A 291 23.37 0.16 26.44
CA TRP A 291 24.20 0.36 27.62
C TRP A 291 25.68 0.58 27.25
N SER A 292 26.35 1.55 27.91
CA SER A 292 27.77 1.86 27.73
C SER A 292 28.60 1.47 28.96
N PRO A 293 29.85 1.00 28.78
CA PRO A 293 30.75 0.67 29.88
C PRO A 293 31.05 1.83 30.83
N ASP A 294 30.86 3.06 30.38
CA ASP A 294 31.04 4.28 31.17
C ASP A 294 29.87 4.56 32.13
N GLU A 295 28.82 3.74 32.07
CA GLU A 295 27.62 3.86 32.88
C GLU A 295 27.68 2.98 34.12
N GLU A 296 26.99 3.41 35.17
CA GLU A 296 26.78 2.55 36.34
C GLU A 296 25.96 1.31 35.96
N VAL A 297 26.23 0.20 36.61
CA VAL A 297 25.45 -1.02 36.42
C VAL A 297 24.02 -0.76 36.86
N PRO A 298 23.01 -0.98 35.99
CA PRO A 298 21.63 -0.74 36.35
C PRO A 298 21.16 -1.58 37.53
N GLU A 299 20.20 -1.07 38.31
CA GLU A 299 19.56 -1.86 39.37
C GLU A 299 18.85 -3.10 38.79
N GLU A 300 18.95 -4.22 39.48
CA GLU A 300 18.33 -5.46 39.09
C GLU A 300 16.79 -5.30 39.02
N GLY A 301 16.17 -5.64 37.84
CA GLY A 301 14.74 -5.51 37.62
C GLY A 301 14.29 -4.12 37.13
N LEU A 302 15.22 -3.25 36.76
CA LEU A 302 14.88 -1.96 36.15
C LEU A 302 14.07 -2.17 34.85
N GLU A 303 12.88 -1.56 34.77
CA GLU A 303 12.09 -1.59 33.53
C GLU A 303 12.83 -0.93 32.38
N VAL A 304 12.86 -1.59 31.22
CA VAL A 304 13.59 -1.09 30.02
C VAL A 304 13.16 0.33 29.63
N GLN A 305 11.91 0.69 29.85
CA GLN A 305 11.43 2.06 29.59
C GLN A 305 12.07 3.10 30.51
N LYS A 306 12.23 2.76 31.80
CA LYS A 306 12.93 3.63 32.77
C LYS A 306 14.40 3.74 32.42
N PHE A 307 15.02 2.63 32.02
CA PHE A 307 16.41 2.60 31.54
C PHE A 307 16.61 3.54 30.33
N VAL A 308 15.78 3.43 29.30
CA VAL A 308 15.84 4.33 28.12
C VAL A 308 15.71 5.79 28.54
N ARG A 309 14.78 6.10 29.44
CA ARG A 309 14.57 7.46 29.93
C ARG A 309 15.78 8.01 30.68
N SER A 310 16.31 7.27 31.65
CA SER A 310 17.39 7.73 32.55
C SER A 310 18.76 7.70 31.89
N THR A 311 18.97 6.86 30.90
CA THR A 311 20.30 6.60 30.34
C THR A 311 20.49 7.25 28.98
N ILE A 312 19.46 7.20 28.10
CA ILE A 312 19.58 7.71 26.74
C ILE A 312 19.09 9.14 26.62
N LEU A 313 17.83 9.40 27.04
CA LEU A 313 17.23 10.73 26.85
C LEU A 313 17.92 11.81 27.65
N THR A 314 18.53 11.50 28.78
CA THR A 314 19.28 12.47 29.63
C THR A 314 20.64 12.85 29.07
N LYS A 315 21.19 12.09 28.12
CA LYS A 315 22.51 12.34 27.52
C LYS A 315 22.45 13.13 26.22
N LEU A 316 21.26 13.17 25.58
CA LEU A 316 21.07 13.90 24.35
C LEU A 316 21.16 15.40 24.60
N THR A 317 21.76 16.10 23.66
CA THR A 317 21.76 17.57 23.61
C THR A 317 20.36 18.09 23.32
N ASP A 318 20.13 19.39 23.50
CA ASP A 318 18.86 20.03 23.16
C ASP A 318 18.56 19.88 21.66
N GLU A 319 19.59 19.91 20.80
CA GLU A 319 19.46 19.66 19.36
C GLU A 319 19.05 18.22 19.07
N GLY A 320 19.70 17.24 19.75
CA GLY A 320 19.35 15.81 19.64
C GLY A 320 17.92 15.53 20.09
N LEU A 321 17.52 16.12 21.24
CA LEU A 321 16.15 16.01 21.73
C LEU A 321 15.13 16.66 20.78
N GLY A 322 15.43 17.83 20.22
CA GLY A 322 14.55 18.50 19.25
C GLY A 322 14.33 17.66 17.98
N THR A 323 15.39 17.06 17.46
CA THR A 323 15.30 16.14 16.31
C THR A 323 14.49 14.87 16.67
N LEU A 324 14.74 14.30 17.84
CA LEU A 324 14.00 13.14 18.33
C LEU A 324 12.52 13.44 18.53
N ASP A 325 12.18 14.64 18.99
CA ASP A 325 10.80 15.09 19.16
C ASP A 325 10.07 15.15 17.83
N GLU A 326 10.66 15.83 16.83
CA GLU A 326 10.11 15.90 15.46
C GLU A 326 9.87 14.50 14.87
N LEU A 327 10.87 13.65 14.93
CA LEU A 327 10.77 12.27 14.42
C LEU A 327 9.75 11.45 15.22
N SER A 328 9.63 11.69 16.52
CA SER A 328 8.70 10.93 17.36
C SER A 328 7.25 11.27 17.10
N ILE A 329 6.91 12.51 16.76
CA ILE A 329 5.51 12.92 16.47
C ILE A 329 5.12 12.77 14.99
N SER A 330 6.09 12.53 14.10
CA SER A 330 5.80 12.32 12.68
C SER A 330 4.96 11.04 12.47
N PRO A 331 3.92 11.08 11.61
CA PRO A 331 3.12 9.91 11.28
C PRO A 331 3.85 8.93 10.37
N LEU A 332 4.93 9.38 9.70
CA LEU A 332 5.70 8.61 8.72
C LEU A 332 7.19 8.78 9.00
N PRO A 333 8.03 7.77 8.65
CA PRO A 333 9.47 7.97 8.60
C PRO A 333 9.83 9.11 7.65
N LEU A 334 10.83 9.93 7.97
CA LEU A 334 11.23 11.11 7.20
C LEU A 334 12.57 10.90 6.53
N SER A 335 12.78 11.47 5.35
CA SER A 335 14.12 11.62 4.79
C SER A 335 14.90 12.71 5.53
N ALA A 336 16.23 12.69 5.48
CA ALA A 336 17.04 13.71 6.14
C ALA A 336 16.70 15.15 5.67
N GLY A 337 16.34 15.33 4.39
CA GLY A 337 15.91 16.62 3.83
C GLY A 337 14.51 17.06 4.23
N GLU A 338 13.69 16.16 4.77
CA GLU A 338 12.35 16.46 5.30
C GLU A 338 12.37 16.93 6.76
N ILE A 339 13.41 16.59 7.50
CA ILE A 339 13.59 16.96 8.91
C ILE A 339 14.03 18.42 8.99
N PHE A 340 13.35 19.26 9.76
CA PHE A 340 13.75 20.67 9.91
C PHE A 340 14.83 20.85 11.00
N SER A 341 14.88 20.00 12.03
CA SER A 341 15.89 19.98 13.08
C SER A 341 16.99 18.97 12.77
N GLN A 342 17.79 19.22 11.70
CA GLN A 342 18.77 18.26 11.20
C GLN A 342 20.00 18.07 12.09
N ASP A 343 20.32 19.03 12.94
CA ASP A 343 21.58 19.09 13.69
C ASP A 343 21.76 17.91 14.65
N GLY A 344 20.67 17.37 15.19
CA GLY A 344 20.68 16.20 16.08
C GLY A 344 20.75 14.83 15.37
N ILE A 345 20.62 14.74 14.05
CA ILE A 345 20.56 13.44 13.34
C ILE A 345 21.83 12.60 13.62
N VAL A 346 23.01 13.24 13.59
CA VAL A 346 24.29 12.54 13.77
C VAL A 346 24.41 11.99 15.18
N GLU A 347 24.04 12.79 16.19
CA GLU A 347 24.04 12.38 17.59
C GLU A 347 23.10 11.18 17.82
N LEU A 348 21.89 11.24 17.26
CA LEU A 348 20.90 10.17 17.39
C LEU A 348 21.34 8.88 16.69
N ASP A 349 22.01 9.01 15.52
CA ASP A 349 22.56 7.84 14.79
C ASP A 349 23.75 7.21 15.53
N ASP A 350 24.66 8.03 16.04
CA ASP A 350 25.82 7.59 16.84
C ASP A 350 25.36 6.90 18.16
N SER A 351 24.24 7.34 18.72
CA SER A 351 23.61 6.77 19.92
C SER A 351 22.75 5.54 19.64
N ALA A 352 22.70 5.05 18.40
CA ALA A 352 21.86 3.93 17.95
C ALA A 352 20.35 4.11 18.27
N VAL A 353 19.89 5.34 18.29
CA VAL A 353 18.48 5.70 18.54
C VAL A 353 17.63 5.56 17.28
N LEU A 354 18.26 5.71 16.10
CA LEU A 354 17.61 5.75 14.80
C LEU A 354 17.63 4.41 14.06
N ARG A 355 16.59 4.20 13.28
CA ARG A 355 16.51 3.16 12.24
C ARG A 355 16.48 3.84 10.88
N TRP A 356 17.21 3.26 9.92
CA TRP A 356 17.24 3.68 8.54
C TRP A 356 16.60 2.59 7.67
N MET A 357 15.63 2.98 6.85
CA MET A 357 14.97 2.11 5.88
C MET A 357 14.81 2.87 4.56
N ASP A 358 15.42 2.39 3.49
CA ASP A 358 15.32 2.99 2.14
C ASP A 358 15.54 4.52 2.11
N GLY A 359 16.51 4.99 2.90
CA GLY A 359 16.84 6.43 3.02
C GLY A 359 15.91 7.24 3.91
N LEU A 360 14.92 6.62 4.53
CA LEU A 360 14.04 7.20 5.52
C LEU A 360 14.52 6.92 6.94
N ILE A 361 14.25 7.85 7.84
CA ILE A 361 14.71 7.86 9.22
C ILE A 361 13.51 7.78 10.15
N GLU A 362 13.58 6.91 11.13
CA GLU A 362 12.63 6.88 12.26
C GLU A 362 13.35 6.46 13.54
N PRO A 363 12.90 6.88 14.74
CA PRO A 363 13.41 6.35 15.99
C PRO A 363 13.01 4.89 16.19
N HIS A 364 13.80 4.12 16.91
CA HIS A 364 13.35 2.83 17.39
C HIS A 364 12.03 2.98 18.16
N HIS A 365 11.06 2.11 17.89
CA HIS A 365 9.70 2.20 18.44
C HIS A 365 9.65 2.35 19.96
N LEU A 366 10.52 1.67 20.68
CA LEU A 366 10.60 1.82 22.14
C LEU A 366 10.97 3.26 22.53
N ILE A 367 11.97 3.82 21.88
CA ILE A 367 12.48 5.17 22.17
C ILE A 367 11.43 6.21 21.78
N ARG A 368 10.82 6.07 20.60
CA ARG A 368 9.70 6.91 20.14
C ARG A 368 8.57 6.94 21.16
N ASN A 369 8.15 5.77 21.66
CA ASN A 369 7.03 5.68 22.60
C ASN A 369 7.39 6.27 23.97
N VAL A 370 8.62 6.02 24.47
CA VAL A 370 9.10 6.63 25.72
C VAL A 370 9.18 8.16 25.56
N ARG A 371 9.66 8.64 24.42
CA ARG A 371 9.74 10.10 24.20
C ARG A 371 8.36 10.74 24.10
N ARG A 372 7.44 10.19 23.33
CA ARG A 372 6.03 10.65 23.23
C ARG A 372 5.35 10.72 24.62
N ALA A 373 5.54 9.69 25.43
CA ALA A 373 4.96 9.63 26.77
C ALA A 373 5.54 10.68 27.74
N ASN A 374 6.74 11.21 27.47
CA ASN A 374 7.42 12.21 28.29
C ASN A 374 7.36 13.62 27.68
N LEU A 375 6.77 13.80 26.50
CA LEU A 375 6.58 15.11 25.90
C LEU A 375 5.36 15.78 26.55
N GLU A 376 5.57 16.96 27.12
CA GLU A 376 4.47 17.74 27.71
C GLU A 376 3.42 18.10 26.64
N GLN A 377 2.16 18.03 27.00
CA GLN A 377 1.05 18.20 26.06
C GLN A 377 1.09 19.55 25.32
N GLU A 378 1.46 20.63 26.02
CA GLU A 378 1.58 21.95 25.42
C GLU A 378 2.73 22.03 24.43
N ASN A 379 3.92 21.49 24.80
CA ASN A 379 5.08 21.42 23.92
C ASN A 379 4.79 20.54 22.68
N SER A 380 4.06 19.44 22.86
CA SER A 380 3.63 18.57 21.77
C SER A 380 2.73 19.35 20.78
N ARG A 381 1.72 20.09 21.27
CA ARG A 381 0.85 20.91 20.43
C ARG A 381 1.60 21.96 19.64
N LEU A 382 2.49 22.70 20.30
CA LEU A 382 3.32 23.73 19.65
C LEU A 382 4.21 23.13 18.56
N LEU A 383 4.79 21.95 18.82
CA LEU A 383 5.61 21.25 17.83
C LEU A 383 4.78 20.76 16.66
N HIS A 384 3.57 20.21 16.90
CA HIS A 384 2.64 19.86 15.85
C HIS A 384 2.24 21.07 15.00
N ALA A 385 1.94 22.23 15.60
CA ALA A 385 1.62 23.46 14.87
C ALA A 385 2.79 23.90 13.96
N LYS A 386 4.02 23.89 14.49
CA LYS A 386 5.22 24.20 13.71
C LYS A 386 5.43 23.22 12.54
N CYS A 387 5.27 21.92 12.77
CA CYS A 387 5.36 20.92 11.71
C CYS A 387 4.29 21.15 10.65
N ALA A 388 3.04 21.43 11.05
CA ALA A 388 1.93 21.71 10.13
C ALA A 388 2.25 22.89 9.21
N GLU A 389 2.79 23.99 9.74
CA GLU A 389 3.19 25.16 8.97
C GLU A 389 4.27 24.80 7.92
N ILE A 390 5.32 24.08 8.33
CA ILE A 390 6.43 23.67 7.45
C ILE A 390 5.90 22.75 6.34
N TRP A 391 5.04 21.78 6.70
CA TRP A 391 4.52 20.81 5.72
C TRP A 391 3.46 21.42 4.80
N SER A 392 2.78 22.48 5.20
CA SER A 392 1.82 23.21 4.35
C SER A 392 2.48 23.83 3.11
N GLN A 393 3.77 24.17 3.19
CA GLN A 393 4.56 24.77 2.10
C GLN A 393 5.09 23.74 1.12
N ARG A 394 5.00 22.43 1.44
CA ARG A 394 5.46 21.35 0.58
C ARG A 394 4.34 20.84 -0.30
N GLU A 395 4.70 20.28 -1.47
CA GLU A 395 3.73 19.76 -2.43
C GLU A 395 3.62 18.22 -2.37
N GLY A 396 2.53 17.70 -2.92
CA GLY A 396 2.29 16.27 -3.06
C GLY A 396 1.45 15.65 -1.93
N ILE A 397 0.96 14.45 -2.18
CA ILE A 397 0.02 13.73 -1.28
C ILE A 397 0.66 13.40 0.05
N ARG A 398 1.94 12.99 0.05
CA ARG A 398 2.72 12.74 1.27
C ARG A 398 2.76 13.97 2.18
N ALA A 399 3.02 15.15 1.60
CA ALA A 399 3.04 16.40 2.36
C ALA A 399 1.67 16.73 2.94
N ARG A 400 0.60 16.58 2.15
CA ARG A 400 -0.78 16.84 2.62
C ARG A 400 -1.18 15.91 3.76
N ARG A 401 -0.75 14.64 3.70
CA ARG A 401 -1.00 13.67 4.76
C ARG A 401 -0.31 14.06 6.07
N ILE A 402 0.97 14.42 6.01
CA ILE A 402 1.75 14.80 7.20
C ILE A 402 1.22 16.13 7.75
N GLU A 403 0.92 17.12 6.90
CA GLU A 403 0.28 18.38 7.29
C GLU A 403 -1.03 18.13 8.04
N ALA A 404 -1.94 17.35 7.48
CA ALA A 404 -3.23 17.09 8.08
C ALA A 404 -3.11 16.38 9.44
N HIS A 405 -2.21 15.40 9.56
CA HIS A 405 -1.93 14.75 10.84
C HIS A 405 -1.46 15.77 11.89
N HIS A 406 -0.53 16.65 11.53
CA HIS A 406 -0.01 17.63 12.48
C HIS A 406 -1.04 18.70 12.85
N ARG A 407 -1.86 19.17 11.90
CA ARG A 407 -2.96 20.10 12.21
C ARG A 407 -3.95 19.49 13.21
N LEU A 408 -4.39 18.25 13.00
CA LEU A 408 -5.30 17.56 13.92
C LEU A 408 -4.76 17.45 15.35
N ASN A 409 -3.44 17.37 15.51
CA ASN A 409 -2.79 17.22 16.81
C ASN A 409 -2.25 18.54 17.40
N SER A 410 -2.34 19.67 16.66
CA SER A 410 -1.88 20.98 17.15
C SER A 410 -2.83 21.61 18.18
N GLY A 411 -4.10 21.23 18.15
CA GLY A 411 -5.15 21.86 18.97
C GLY A 411 -5.61 23.22 18.43
N GLU A 412 -5.20 23.60 17.22
CA GLU A 412 -5.71 24.79 16.52
C GLU A 412 -7.11 24.51 15.94
N GLU A 413 -7.88 25.58 15.76
CA GLU A 413 -9.16 25.49 15.04
C GLU A 413 -8.91 25.16 13.57
N ILE A 414 -9.61 24.16 13.04
CA ILE A 414 -9.52 23.73 11.64
C ILE A 414 -10.95 23.69 11.08
N GLU A 415 -11.12 24.24 9.87
CA GLU A 415 -12.37 24.07 9.13
C GLU A 415 -12.53 22.61 8.72
N THR A 416 -13.64 21.99 9.11
CA THR A 416 -13.90 20.57 8.83
C THR A 416 -14.05 20.28 7.35
N ASP A 417 -14.54 21.23 6.56
CA ASP A 417 -14.54 21.16 5.09
C ASP A 417 -13.13 21.03 4.51
N TRP A 418 -12.13 21.71 5.08
CA TRP A 418 -10.74 21.57 4.67
C TRP A 418 -10.23 20.14 4.91
N ILE A 419 -10.57 19.55 6.06
CA ILE A 419 -10.20 18.15 6.36
C ILE A 419 -10.85 17.19 5.35
N ALA A 420 -12.15 17.34 5.11
CA ALA A 420 -12.88 16.52 4.16
C ALA A 420 -12.29 16.60 2.74
N GLU A 421 -11.89 17.81 2.30
CA GLU A 421 -11.17 18.01 1.03
C GLU A 421 -9.83 17.26 1.01
N LYS A 422 -9.02 17.35 2.08
CA LYS A 422 -7.71 16.67 2.14
C LYS A 422 -7.87 15.15 2.16
N VAL A 423 -8.87 14.62 2.87
CA VAL A 423 -9.23 13.20 2.83
C VAL A 423 -9.53 12.77 1.40
N GLY A 424 -10.33 13.53 0.63
CA GLY A 424 -10.62 13.24 -0.78
C GLY A 424 -9.36 13.25 -1.66
N ILE A 425 -8.42 14.17 -1.42
CA ILE A 425 -7.15 14.22 -2.17
C ILE A 425 -6.26 13.01 -1.85
N ILE A 426 -6.14 12.66 -0.56
CA ILE A 426 -5.30 11.55 -0.10
C ILE A 426 -5.86 10.21 -0.56
N SER A 427 -7.20 10.02 -0.52
CA SER A 427 -7.87 8.77 -0.87
C SER A 427 -7.57 8.29 -2.29
N ARG A 428 -7.30 9.21 -3.22
CA ARG A 428 -6.97 8.89 -4.63
C ARG A 428 -5.73 8.00 -4.77
N LYS A 429 -4.80 8.08 -3.82
CA LYS A 429 -3.54 7.31 -3.85
C LYS A 429 -3.39 6.38 -2.65
N ASP A 430 -3.95 6.76 -1.51
CA ASP A 430 -3.83 6.02 -0.25
C ASP A 430 -5.15 6.11 0.55
N SER A 431 -6.09 5.26 0.17
CA SER A 431 -7.41 5.22 0.81
C SER A 431 -7.34 4.70 2.25
N ALA A 432 -6.32 3.93 2.61
CA ALA A 432 -6.13 3.45 3.97
C ALA A 432 -5.69 4.59 4.90
N ALA A 433 -4.70 5.38 4.48
CA ALA A 433 -4.29 6.58 5.22
C ALA A 433 -5.42 7.62 5.33
N ALA A 434 -6.20 7.83 4.26
CA ALA A 434 -7.36 8.70 4.28
C ALA A 434 -8.40 8.24 5.31
N ALA A 435 -8.61 6.93 5.43
CA ALA A 435 -9.54 6.34 6.39
C ALA A 435 -9.10 6.55 7.84
N VAL A 436 -7.81 6.42 8.15
CA VAL A 436 -7.27 6.75 9.47
C VAL A 436 -7.41 8.25 9.78
N LEU A 437 -7.09 9.09 8.80
CA LEU A 437 -7.16 10.54 8.98
C LEU A 437 -8.58 11.01 9.30
N ILE A 438 -9.58 10.50 8.57
CA ILE A 438 -10.97 10.91 8.77
C ILE A 438 -11.52 10.42 10.11
N GLU A 439 -11.16 9.21 10.57
CA GLU A 439 -11.55 8.72 11.89
C GLU A 439 -10.96 9.59 13.01
N ASN A 440 -9.66 9.88 12.94
CA ASN A 440 -9.02 10.76 13.91
C ASN A 440 -9.65 12.17 13.91
N ALA A 441 -10.10 12.66 12.75
CA ALA A 441 -10.79 13.95 12.67
C ALA A 441 -12.18 13.90 13.31
N ILE A 442 -12.93 12.82 13.13
CA ILE A 442 -14.24 12.62 13.75
C ILE A 442 -14.12 12.53 15.28
N GLU A 443 -13.08 11.88 15.78
CA GLU A 443 -12.82 11.82 17.23
C GLU A 443 -12.59 13.22 17.85
N VAL A 444 -12.04 14.16 17.08
CA VAL A 444 -11.76 15.52 17.56
C VAL A 444 -12.95 16.45 17.38
N PHE A 445 -13.64 16.40 16.23
CA PHE A 445 -14.63 17.43 15.85
C PHE A 445 -16.08 16.92 15.83
N ASP A 446 -16.31 15.61 15.61
CA ASP A 446 -17.63 14.96 15.57
C ASP A 446 -18.71 15.69 14.74
N GLU A 447 -18.34 16.19 13.54
CA GLU A 447 -19.24 16.92 12.68
C GLU A 447 -19.82 16.06 11.53
N GLU A 448 -21.06 16.38 11.10
CA GLU A 448 -21.77 15.63 10.08
C GLU A 448 -21.02 15.60 8.73
N VAL A 449 -20.33 16.69 8.36
CA VAL A 449 -19.54 16.78 7.11
C VAL A 449 -18.42 15.76 7.07
N LEU A 450 -17.75 15.53 8.20
CA LEU A 450 -16.68 14.51 8.31
C LEU A 450 -17.26 13.10 8.24
N ARG A 451 -18.40 12.85 8.89
CA ARG A 451 -19.10 11.56 8.81
C ARG A 451 -19.57 11.25 7.40
N LEU A 452 -20.04 12.26 6.64
CA LEU A 452 -20.40 12.09 5.22
C LEU A 452 -19.17 11.73 4.37
N ALA A 453 -18.02 12.37 4.60
CA ALA A 453 -16.77 12.03 3.94
C ALA A 453 -16.31 10.60 4.28
N ALA A 454 -16.43 10.18 5.56
CA ALA A 454 -16.14 8.82 6.00
C ALA A 454 -17.03 7.77 5.33
N ILE A 455 -18.34 8.07 5.20
CA ILE A 455 -19.31 7.21 4.51
C ILE A 455 -18.95 7.05 3.02
N ASP A 456 -18.66 8.14 2.33
CA ASP A 456 -18.33 8.08 0.92
C ASP A 456 -17.03 7.32 0.66
N LEU A 457 -16.00 7.52 1.50
CA LEU A 457 -14.76 6.74 1.48
C LEU A 457 -15.01 5.24 1.80
N ALA A 458 -15.84 4.93 2.80
CA ALA A 458 -16.18 3.56 3.16
C ALA A 458 -16.93 2.83 2.03
N PHE A 459 -17.78 3.52 1.27
CA PHE A 459 -18.39 2.96 0.05
C PHE A 459 -17.34 2.60 -1.02
N GLU A 460 -16.35 3.45 -1.23
CA GLU A 460 -15.26 3.17 -2.19
C GLU A 460 -14.46 1.93 -1.79
N ARG A 461 -14.29 1.74 -0.49
CA ARG A 461 -13.57 0.61 0.10
C ARG A 461 -14.42 -0.65 0.30
N GLY A 462 -15.74 -0.55 0.12
CA GLY A 462 -16.68 -1.67 0.32
C GLY A 462 -16.92 -2.03 1.80
N GLU A 463 -16.70 -1.10 2.72
CA GLU A 463 -16.77 -1.27 4.18
C GLU A 463 -18.18 -1.03 4.73
N SER A 464 -19.11 -1.97 4.51
CA SER A 464 -20.53 -1.81 4.86
C SER A 464 -20.78 -1.55 6.36
N SER A 465 -19.98 -2.10 7.25
CA SER A 465 -20.10 -1.89 8.71
C SER A 465 -19.82 -0.43 9.09
N ILE A 466 -18.77 0.16 8.51
CA ILE A 466 -18.40 1.55 8.75
C ILE A 466 -19.47 2.50 8.19
N VAL A 467 -19.97 2.21 6.98
CA VAL A 467 -21.10 2.98 6.41
C VAL A 467 -22.30 2.93 7.35
N SER A 468 -22.66 1.74 7.85
CA SER A 468 -23.80 1.58 8.77
C SER A 468 -23.61 2.40 10.05
N GLU A 469 -22.42 2.32 10.65
CA GLU A 469 -22.08 3.04 11.88
C GLU A 469 -22.24 4.55 11.73
N HIS A 470 -21.62 5.15 10.72
CA HIS A 470 -21.70 6.60 10.52
C HIS A 470 -23.09 7.08 10.08
N LEU A 471 -23.86 6.26 9.34
CA LEU A 471 -25.22 6.62 8.92
C LEU A 471 -26.18 6.83 10.10
N GLU A 472 -25.94 6.21 11.25
CA GLU A 472 -26.77 6.40 12.46
C GLU A 472 -26.74 7.86 12.95
N PHE A 473 -25.62 8.57 12.70
CA PHE A 473 -25.42 9.95 13.15
C PHE A 473 -25.78 11.00 12.08
N ILE A 474 -26.20 10.59 10.89
CA ILE A 474 -26.59 11.53 9.82
C ILE A 474 -28.07 11.92 10.00
N SER A 475 -28.32 13.22 9.85
CA SER A 475 -29.68 13.79 9.88
C SER A 475 -30.60 13.19 8.82
N GLU A 476 -31.88 13.04 9.12
CA GLU A 476 -32.87 12.52 8.16
C GLU A 476 -33.00 13.45 6.96
N SER A 477 -32.73 12.91 5.77
CA SER A 477 -32.71 13.67 4.51
C SER A 477 -32.84 12.72 3.31
N PRO A 478 -33.23 13.22 2.12
CA PRO A 478 -33.22 12.41 0.90
C PRO A 478 -31.81 11.87 0.59
N GLN A 479 -30.77 12.61 0.96
CA GLN A 479 -29.36 12.22 0.78
C GLN A 479 -28.98 11.03 1.68
N LYS A 480 -29.54 10.96 2.90
CA LYS A 480 -29.39 9.79 3.78
C LYS A 480 -30.06 8.56 3.17
N LEU A 481 -31.29 8.72 2.64
CA LEU A 481 -32.00 7.61 1.97
C LEU A 481 -31.22 7.06 0.76
N ILE A 482 -30.58 7.94 -0.03
CA ILE A 482 -29.72 7.51 -1.15
C ILE A 482 -28.56 6.67 -0.61
N ARG A 483 -27.90 7.09 0.47
CA ARG A 483 -26.80 6.33 1.07
C ARG A 483 -27.26 5.02 1.69
N GLN A 484 -28.45 4.97 2.30
CA GLN A 484 -29.07 3.73 2.78
C GLN A 484 -29.38 2.77 1.61
N ALA A 485 -29.86 3.28 0.46
CA ALA A 485 -30.05 2.46 -0.74
C ALA A 485 -28.72 1.91 -1.27
N ARG A 486 -27.64 2.71 -1.25
CA ARG A 486 -26.28 2.25 -1.61
C ARG A 486 -25.78 1.17 -0.65
N LEU A 487 -26.02 1.35 0.65
CA LEU A 487 -25.64 0.35 1.66
C LEU A 487 -26.39 -0.98 1.45
N ALA A 488 -27.69 -0.93 1.20
CA ALA A 488 -28.49 -2.11 0.90
C ALA A 488 -27.96 -2.86 -0.34
N ARG A 489 -27.58 -2.14 -1.40
CA ARG A 489 -26.92 -2.73 -2.59
C ARG A 489 -25.57 -3.37 -2.26
N LEU A 490 -24.75 -2.70 -1.46
CA LEU A 490 -23.44 -3.24 -1.02
C LEU A 490 -23.62 -4.55 -0.22
N GLN A 491 -24.68 -4.64 0.58
CA GLN A 491 -25.05 -5.83 1.34
C GLN A 491 -25.76 -6.91 0.50
N GLY A 492 -26.22 -6.56 -0.72
CA GLY A 492 -26.89 -7.45 -1.65
C GLY A 492 -28.42 -7.49 -1.48
N ASP A 493 -29.01 -6.61 -0.67
CA ASP A 493 -30.45 -6.47 -0.54
C ASP A 493 -31.03 -5.52 -1.60
N ILE A 494 -31.29 -6.10 -2.78
CA ILE A 494 -31.74 -5.35 -3.97
C ILE A 494 -33.15 -4.79 -3.77
N LEU A 495 -34.04 -5.52 -3.10
CA LEU A 495 -35.43 -5.11 -2.90
C LEU A 495 -35.47 -3.86 -2.00
N GLN A 496 -34.82 -3.92 -0.85
CA GLN A 496 -34.73 -2.78 0.05
C GLN A 496 -34.05 -1.58 -0.62
N ALA A 497 -33.01 -1.83 -1.40
CA ALA A 497 -32.31 -0.78 -2.12
C ALA A 497 -33.22 -0.05 -3.12
N ASP A 498 -34.00 -0.76 -3.90
CA ASP A 498 -34.94 -0.17 -4.87
C ASP A 498 -36.08 0.62 -4.17
N GLU A 499 -36.61 0.12 -3.06
CA GLU A 499 -37.62 0.83 -2.25
C GLU A 499 -37.08 2.15 -1.68
N LEU A 500 -35.89 2.12 -1.11
CA LEU A 500 -35.22 3.30 -0.56
C LEU A 500 -34.89 4.31 -1.66
N GLU A 501 -34.40 3.86 -2.81
CA GLU A 501 -34.07 4.73 -3.96
C GLU A 501 -35.32 5.43 -4.49
N ILE A 502 -36.44 4.71 -4.67
CA ILE A 502 -37.71 5.27 -5.07
C ILE A 502 -38.22 6.30 -4.06
N SER A 503 -38.10 6.01 -2.78
CA SER A 503 -38.50 6.94 -1.70
C SER A 503 -37.65 8.21 -1.71
N ALA A 504 -36.34 8.05 -1.87
CA ALA A 504 -35.40 9.17 -1.97
C ALA A 504 -35.72 10.08 -3.17
N ILE A 505 -35.90 9.50 -4.36
CA ILE A 505 -36.19 10.22 -5.59
C ILE A 505 -37.49 11.05 -5.49
N LYS A 506 -38.52 10.53 -4.80
CA LYS A 506 -39.76 11.26 -4.57
C LYS A 506 -39.59 12.49 -3.68
N SER A 507 -38.58 12.48 -2.82
CA SER A 507 -38.32 13.55 -1.85
C SER A 507 -37.28 14.57 -2.32
N LEU A 508 -36.60 14.29 -3.45
CA LEU A 508 -35.61 15.17 -4.06
C LEU A 508 -36.25 16.33 -4.80
N SER A 509 -35.50 17.40 -5.02
CA SER A 509 -35.88 18.44 -5.97
C SER A 509 -36.03 17.88 -7.41
N PRO A 510 -36.83 18.48 -8.28
CA PRO A 510 -37.04 17.96 -9.62
C PRO A 510 -35.76 17.73 -10.43
N SER A 511 -34.75 18.60 -10.28
CA SER A 511 -33.46 18.47 -10.95
C SER A 511 -32.63 17.30 -10.39
N GLU A 512 -32.59 17.18 -9.08
CA GLU A 512 -31.86 16.08 -8.41
C GLU A 512 -32.53 14.73 -8.72
N ALA A 513 -33.86 14.67 -8.71
CA ALA A 513 -34.60 13.46 -9.06
C ALA A 513 -34.33 12.97 -10.49
N ILE A 514 -34.20 13.88 -11.46
CA ILE A 514 -33.85 13.52 -12.85
C ILE A 514 -32.43 12.98 -12.91
N ARG A 515 -31.45 13.63 -12.24
CA ARG A 515 -30.07 13.16 -12.20
C ARG A 515 -29.97 11.77 -11.53
N ALA A 516 -30.69 11.57 -10.42
CA ALA A 516 -30.74 10.28 -9.73
C ALA A 516 -31.36 9.18 -10.61
N ASN A 517 -32.44 9.48 -11.35
CA ASN A 517 -33.04 8.54 -12.30
C ASN A 517 -32.06 8.14 -13.41
N ILE A 518 -31.36 9.10 -14.03
CA ILE A 518 -30.35 8.81 -15.05
C ILE A 518 -29.26 7.91 -14.49
N ALA A 519 -28.73 8.26 -13.30
CA ALA A 519 -27.69 7.46 -12.63
C ALA A 519 -28.19 6.03 -12.31
N SER A 520 -29.45 5.88 -11.90
CA SER A 520 -30.09 4.57 -11.66
C SER A 520 -30.21 3.74 -12.94
N LEU A 521 -30.61 4.34 -14.06
CA LEU A 521 -30.71 3.65 -15.35
C LEU A 521 -29.31 3.18 -15.82
N VAL A 522 -28.30 4.05 -15.76
CA VAL A 522 -26.91 3.68 -16.13
C VAL A 522 -26.41 2.55 -15.25
N ARG A 523 -26.62 2.64 -13.93
CA ARG A 523 -26.24 1.58 -12.99
C ARG A 523 -26.93 0.26 -13.32
N LYS A 524 -28.25 0.27 -13.53
CA LYS A 524 -29.02 -0.93 -13.87
C LYS A 524 -28.58 -1.56 -15.20
N HIS A 525 -28.16 -0.73 -16.15
CA HIS A 525 -27.56 -1.22 -17.40
C HIS A 525 -26.23 -1.91 -17.17
N ASP A 526 -25.37 -1.35 -16.32
CA ASP A 526 -24.03 -1.85 -16.06
C ASP A 526 -23.99 -3.03 -15.07
N ASP A 527 -25.07 -3.24 -14.28
CA ASP A 527 -25.16 -4.30 -13.26
C ASP A 527 -25.42 -5.69 -13.86
N ARG A 528 -24.45 -6.16 -14.67
CA ARG A 528 -24.49 -7.46 -15.34
C ARG A 528 -23.06 -7.93 -15.70
N LEU A 529 -22.93 -9.22 -15.95
CA LEU A 529 -21.69 -9.76 -16.49
C LEU A 529 -21.65 -9.61 -18.02
N PRO A 530 -20.43 -9.55 -18.63
CA PRO A 530 -20.27 -9.59 -20.07
C PRO A 530 -21.04 -10.77 -20.71
N GLY A 531 -21.68 -10.53 -21.85
CA GLY A 531 -22.52 -11.49 -22.56
C GLY A 531 -23.96 -11.63 -22.03
N GLN A 532 -24.33 -10.93 -20.96
CA GLN A 532 -25.72 -10.88 -20.48
C GLN A 532 -26.45 -9.68 -21.07
N THR A 533 -27.72 -9.86 -21.43
CA THR A 533 -28.57 -8.81 -21.97
C THR A 533 -28.93 -7.80 -20.89
N THR A 534 -28.97 -6.51 -21.24
CA THR A 534 -29.42 -5.45 -20.35
C THR A 534 -30.89 -5.62 -19.95
N LYS A 535 -31.21 -5.18 -18.72
CA LYS A 535 -32.59 -5.09 -18.21
C LYS A 535 -33.23 -3.73 -18.50
N VAL A 536 -32.46 -2.77 -19.03
CA VAL A 536 -32.94 -1.42 -19.36
C VAL A 536 -33.46 -1.42 -20.79
N ASP A 537 -34.68 -0.98 -20.96
CA ASP A 537 -35.34 -0.81 -22.27
C ASP A 537 -35.41 0.66 -22.71
N PHE A 538 -35.74 0.88 -23.98
CA PHE A 538 -35.89 2.24 -24.54
C PHE A 538 -37.02 3.02 -23.86
N ALA A 539 -38.11 2.36 -23.46
CA ALA A 539 -39.24 3.02 -22.81
C ALA A 539 -38.82 3.64 -21.46
N SER A 540 -37.98 2.94 -20.69
CA SER A 540 -37.45 3.46 -19.46
C SER A 540 -36.53 4.68 -19.66
N ILE A 541 -35.71 4.68 -20.73
CA ILE A 541 -34.87 5.82 -21.09
C ILE A 541 -35.72 7.01 -21.53
N ASP A 542 -36.73 6.77 -22.38
CA ASP A 542 -37.60 7.80 -22.94
C ASP A 542 -38.57 8.40 -21.91
N SER A 543 -38.81 7.72 -20.80
CA SER A 543 -39.61 8.22 -19.68
C SER A 543 -38.96 9.38 -18.92
N VAL A 544 -37.67 9.62 -19.09
CA VAL A 544 -36.93 10.69 -18.39
C VAL A 544 -37.23 12.04 -19.01
N ASN A 545 -38.01 12.86 -18.30
CA ASN A 545 -38.38 14.19 -18.77
C ASN A 545 -37.35 15.27 -18.39
N LEU A 546 -36.52 15.68 -19.35
CA LEU A 546 -35.46 16.67 -19.18
C LEU A 546 -35.95 18.12 -19.08
N SER A 547 -37.24 18.41 -19.38
CA SER A 547 -37.76 19.79 -19.41
C SER A 547 -37.68 20.50 -18.04
N LYS A 548 -37.62 19.73 -16.95
CA LYS A 548 -37.52 20.24 -15.58
C LYS A 548 -36.08 20.54 -15.12
N LEU A 549 -35.08 20.24 -15.97
CA LEU A 549 -33.68 20.60 -15.69
C LEU A 549 -33.41 22.06 -16.12
N PRO A 550 -32.48 22.75 -15.43
CA PRO A 550 -31.89 23.99 -15.94
C PRO A 550 -31.29 23.77 -17.33
N GLU A 551 -31.32 24.80 -18.17
CA GLU A 551 -30.86 24.71 -19.58
C GLU A 551 -29.38 24.31 -19.66
N SER A 552 -28.53 24.78 -18.69
CA SER A 552 -27.13 24.41 -18.55
C SER A 552 -26.91 22.89 -18.41
N ASP A 553 -27.86 22.18 -17.79
CA ASP A 553 -27.70 20.78 -17.42
C ASP A 553 -28.38 19.83 -18.43
N ARG A 554 -29.32 20.36 -19.26
CA ARG A 554 -30.08 19.54 -20.24
C ARG A 554 -29.18 18.88 -21.27
N SER A 555 -28.16 19.60 -21.75
CA SER A 555 -27.25 19.07 -22.76
C SER A 555 -26.45 17.86 -22.21
N SER A 556 -25.92 17.98 -21.01
CA SER A 556 -25.17 16.89 -20.35
C SER A 556 -26.07 15.69 -20.04
N ALA A 557 -27.28 15.93 -19.57
CA ALA A 557 -28.25 14.88 -19.29
C ALA A 557 -28.73 14.17 -20.57
N SER A 558 -28.98 14.92 -21.66
CA SER A 558 -29.32 14.35 -22.97
C SER A 558 -28.18 13.48 -23.50
N LEU A 559 -26.94 13.96 -23.44
CA LEU A 559 -25.77 13.19 -23.83
C LEU A 559 -25.65 11.87 -23.04
N ALA A 560 -25.89 11.90 -21.74
CA ALA A 560 -25.85 10.70 -20.92
C ALA A 560 -26.92 9.66 -21.32
N LEU A 561 -28.14 10.10 -21.60
CA LEU A 561 -29.23 9.24 -22.08
C LEU A 561 -28.95 8.70 -23.49
N ASP A 562 -28.36 9.50 -24.37
CA ASP A 562 -28.00 9.05 -25.72
C ASP A 562 -26.88 8.04 -25.72
N LEU A 563 -25.88 8.20 -24.84
CA LEU A 563 -24.83 7.19 -24.63
C LEU A 563 -25.41 5.86 -24.09
N LEU A 564 -26.35 5.94 -23.15
CA LEU A 564 -27.05 4.77 -22.63
C LEU A 564 -27.89 4.10 -23.74
N ARG A 565 -28.69 4.90 -24.49
CA ARG A 565 -29.50 4.42 -25.60
C ARG A 565 -28.65 3.76 -26.68
N HIS A 566 -27.49 4.34 -27.00
CA HIS A 566 -26.52 3.73 -27.91
C HIS A 566 -26.05 2.37 -27.43
N SER A 567 -25.67 2.26 -26.15
CA SER A 567 -25.22 0.99 -25.57
C SER A 567 -26.30 -0.09 -25.60
N VAL A 568 -27.53 0.26 -25.26
CA VAL A 568 -28.71 -0.65 -25.38
C VAL A 568 -28.97 -1.06 -26.83
N ALA A 569 -28.86 -0.10 -27.76
CA ALA A 569 -29.10 -0.37 -29.19
C ALA A 569 -28.05 -1.32 -29.80
N ILE A 570 -26.78 -1.20 -29.40
CA ILE A 570 -25.72 -2.14 -29.79
C ILE A 570 -26.11 -3.57 -29.40
N GLU A 571 -26.49 -3.77 -28.15
CA GLU A 571 -26.78 -5.10 -27.59
C GLU A 571 -28.01 -5.75 -28.24
N LEU A 572 -29.02 -4.94 -28.53
CA LEU A 572 -30.26 -5.38 -29.19
C LEU A 572 -30.13 -5.48 -30.71
N GLY A 573 -29.00 -5.08 -31.29
CA GLY A 573 -28.75 -5.07 -32.73
C GLY A 573 -29.71 -4.12 -33.49
N ASN A 574 -30.18 -3.05 -32.83
CA ASN A 574 -31.13 -2.09 -33.43
C ASN A 574 -30.41 -1.02 -34.27
N VAL A 575 -30.21 -1.31 -35.54
CA VAL A 575 -29.45 -0.48 -36.48
C VAL A 575 -30.09 0.91 -36.68
N GLU A 576 -31.43 1.01 -36.71
CA GLU A 576 -32.13 2.29 -36.89
C GLU A 576 -31.89 3.22 -35.70
N THR A 577 -32.04 2.69 -34.48
CA THR A 577 -31.75 3.45 -33.26
C THR A 577 -30.29 3.87 -33.20
N LEU A 578 -29.35 3.01 -33.58
CA LEU A 578 -27.93 3.33 -33.63
C LEU A 578 -27.65 4.54 -34.55
N ALA A 579 -28.18 4.55 -35.74
CA ALA A 579 -27.97 5.65 -36.68
C ALA A 579 -28.55 6.98 -36.16
N ASN A 580 -29.74 6.95 -35.58
CA ASN A 580 -30.39 8.13 -35.01
C ASN A 580 -29.61 8.70 -33.82
N VAL A 581 -29.20 7.84 -32.91
CA VAL A 581 -28.45 8.22 -31.72
C VAL A 581 -27.04 8.72 -32.07
N ARG A 582 -26.36 8.09 -33.06
CA ARG A 582 -25.08 8.59 -33.54
C ARG A 582 -25.18 10.03 -34.06
N SER A 583 -26.22 10.35 -34.82
CA SER A 583 -26.45 11.72 -35.30
C SER A 583 -26.63 12.71 -34.13
N SER A 584 -27.35 12.30 -33.09
CA SER A 584 -27.50 13.11 -31.87
C SER A 584 -26.17 13.28 -31.14
N LEU A 585 -25.37 12.21 -30.98
CA LEU A 585 -24.07 12.28 -30.33
C LEU A 585 -23.08 13.21 -31.07
N VAL A 586 -23.09 13.19 -32.41
CA VAL A 586 -22.29 14.12 -33.23
C VAL A 586 -22.74 15.58 -32.96
N SER A 587 -24.02 15.85 -32.83
CA SER A 587 -24.53 17.20 -32.54
C SER A 587 -24.11 17.68 -31.14
N HIS A 588 -23.99 16.79 -30.15
CA HIS A 588 -23.55 17.12 -28.79
C HIS A 588 -22.04 17.29 -28.63
N MET A 589 -21.24 16.46 -29.31
CA MET A 589 -19.81 16.31 -29.04
C MET A 589 -18.93 16.92 -30.15
N GLY A 590 -19.48 17.14 -31.35
CA GLY A 590 -18.74 17.49 -32.57
C GLY A 590 -18.18 16.25 -33.28
N GLU A 591 -18.02 16.33 -34.59
CA GLU A 591 -17.65 15.19 -35.45
C GLU A 591 -16.21 14.72 -35.21
N ASP A 592 -15.33 15.63 -34.81
CA ASP A 592 -13.90 15.33 -34.54
C ASP A 592 -13.62 14.87 -33.11
N ASN A 593 -14.64 14.60 -32.30
CA ASN A 593 -14.42 14.19 -30.91
C ASN A 593 -13.89 12.76 -30.83
N PRO A 594 -12.73 12.52 -30.17
CA PRO A 594 -12.12 11.18 -30.07
C PRO A 594 -13.04 10.11 -29.48
N ARG A 595 -14.01 10.50 -28.64
CA ARG A 595 -15.00 9.56 -28.07
C ARG A 595 -15.93 8.98 -29.10
N LEU A 596 -16.22 9.70 -30.20
CA LEU A 596 -17.06 9.16 -31.28
C LEU A 596 -16.36 7.98 -31.96
N SER A 597 -15.07 8.05 -32.18
CA SER A 597 -14.29 6.94 -32.75
C SER A 597 -14.41 5.66 -31.91
N LEU A 598 -14.39 5.77 -30.57
CA LEU A 598 -14.61 4.62 -29.70
C LEU A 598 -16.07 4.10 -29.77
N ILE A 599 -17.05 5.00 -29.80
CA ILE A 599 -18.47 4.65 -29.92
C ILE A 599 -18.70 3.88 -31.22
N ASP A 600 -18.17 4.38 -32.34
CA ASP A 600 -18.24 3.74 -33.66
C ASP A 600 -17.48 2.40 -33.66
N LEU A 601 -16.32 2.33 -33.03
CA LEU A 601 -15.53 1.09 -32.90
C LEU A 601 -16.29 0.03 -32.09
N ARG A 602 -16.94 0.39 -30.99
CA ARG A 602 -17.77 -0.55 -30.21
C ARG A 602 -18.93 -1.10 -31.03
N ALA A 603 -19.63 -0.24 -31.79
CA ALA A 603 -20.68 -0.70 -32.68
C ALA A 603 -20.15 -1.63 -33.76
N LEU A 604 -18.97 -1.37 -34.32
CA LEU A 604 -18.30 -2.23 -35.29
C LEU A 604 -17.92 -3.58 -34.67
N ILE A 605 -17.36 -3.61 -33.47
CA ILE A 605 -16.99 -4.86 -32.76
C ILE A 605 -18.23 -5.74 -32.56
N PHE A 606 -19.31 -5.19 -32.02
CA PHE A 606 -20.53 -5.94 -31.75
C PHE A 606 -21.29 -6.37 -33.01
N SER A 607 -21.10 -5.67 -34.14
CA SER A 607 -21.64 -6.12 -35.45
C SER A 607 -20.95 -7.39 -35.97
N LYS A 608 -19.82 -7.78 -35.38
CA LYS A 608 -18.99 -8.92 -35.82
C LYS A 608 -18.61 -8.83 -37.30
N SER A 609 -18.47 -7.63 -37.84
CA SER A 609 -18.10 -7.40 -39.24
C SER A 609 -16.68 -7.88 -39.52
N GLU A 610 -16.43 -8.29 -40.75
CA GLU A 610 -15.09 -8.65 -41.22
C GLU A 610 -14.13 -7.47 -41.03
N GLY A 611 -12.93 -7.69 -40.43
CA GLY A 611 -11.95 -6.65 -40.14
C GLY A 611 -12.17 -5.89 -38.83
N SER A 612 -13.28 -6.07 -38.11
CA SER A 612 -13.55 -5.34 -36.87
C SER A 612 -12.47 -5.52 -35.80
N LEU A 613 -11.92 -6.73 -35.69
CA LEU A 613 -10.85 -7.04 -34.75
C LEU A 613 -9.50 -6.42 -35.16
N GLU A 614 -9.20 -6.32 -36.44
CA GLU A 614 -7.97 -5.66 -36.92
C GLU A 614 -8.05 -4.14 -36.69
N THR A 615 -9.17 -3.53 -36.99
CA THR A 615 -9.43 -2.11 -36.66
C THR A 615 -9.31 -1.85 -35.15
N THR A 616 -9.78 -2.77 -34.33
CA THR A 616 -9.62 -2.70 -32.86
C THR A 616 -8.16 -2.76 -32.46
N ARG A 617 -7.40 -3.66 -33.06
CA ARG A 617 -5.96 -3.81 -32.82
C ARG A 617 -5.19 -2.54 -33.21
N GLU A 618 -5.46 -1.97 -34.37
CA GLU A 618 -4.87 -0.70 -34.84
C GLU A 618 -5.21 0.43 -33.89
N PHE A 619 -6.47 0.56 -33.45
CA PHE A 619 -6.89 1.56 -32.46
C PHE A 619 -6.11 1.45 -31.16
N ILE A 620 -6.01 0.25 -30.57
CA ILE A 620 -5.30 0.00 -29.32
C ILE A 620 -3.81 0.30 -29.44
N HIS A 621 -3.20 0.07 -30.62
CA HIS A 621 -1.79 0.39 -30.86
C HIS A 621 -1.54 1.90 -31.11
N SER A 622 -2.53 2.62 -31.61
CA SER A 622 -2.40 4.05 -31.95
C SER A 622 -2.74 4.99 -30.82
N THR A 623 -3.43 4.50 -29.76
CA THR A 623 -3.84 5.30 -28.60
C THR A 623 -2.96 5.00 -27.38
N ASP A 624 -2.76 6.03 -26.55
CA ASP A 624 -2.21 5.83 -25.21
C ASP A 624 -3.14 4.90 -24.42
N LYS A 625 -2.53 4.10 -23.55
CA LYS A 625 -3.30 3.15 -22.72
C LYS A 625 -4.09 3.90 -21.66
N ASP A 626 -5.34 4.20 -21.99
CA ASP A 626 -6.29 4.97 -21.20
C ASP A 626 -7.59 4.19 -20.95
N ILE A 627 -8.59 4.87 -20.37
CA ILE A 627 -9.93 4.33 -20.10
C ILE A 627 -10.59 3.81 -21.39
N GLU A 628 -10.37 4.49 -22.50
CA GLU A 628 -11.03 4.16 -23.76
C GLU A 628 -10.45 2.88 -24.37
N SER A 629 -9.13 2.67 -24.22
CA SER A 629 -8.46 1.43 -24.57
C SER A 629 -9.01 0.24 -23.76
N ILE A 630 -9.24 0.42 -22.45
CA ILE A 630 -9.84 -0.62 -21.61
C ILE A 630 -11.22 -1.02 -22.11
N LYS A 631 -12.07 -0.04 -22.42
CA LYS A 631 -13.44 -0.29 -22.92
C LYS A 631 -13.42 -1.04 -24.26
N ALA A 632 -12.54 -0.66 -25.18
CA ALA A 632 -12.39 -1.33 -26.48
C ALA A 632 -11.91 -2.78 -26.32
N ILE A 633 -10.92 -3.00 -25.46
CA ILE A 633 -10.41 -4.34 -25.15
C ILE A 633 -11.49 -5.23 -24.52
N HIS A 634 -12.28 -4.70 -23.56
CA HIS A 634 -13.37 -5.46 -22.94
C HIS A 634 -14.46 -5.80 -23.95
N ALA A 635 -14.83 -4.88 -24.85
CA ALA A 635 -15.79 -5.14 -25.92
C ALA A 635 -15.28 -6.24 -26.88
N ALA A 636 -14.01 -6.19 -27.25
CA ALA A 636 -13.41 -7.21 -28.12
C ALA A 636 -13.33 -8.59 -27.44
N LEU A 637 -13.01 -8.63 -26.12
CA LEU A 637 -13.04 -9.86 -25.34
C LEU A 637 -14.44 -10.47 -25.29
N GLU A 638 -15.46 -9.65 -25.10
CA GLU A 638 -16.85 -10.11 -25.04
C GLU A 638 -17.29 -10.78 -26.34
N VAL A 639 -16.93 -10.20 -27.49
CA VAL A 639 -17.31 -10.74 -28.82
C VAL A 639 -16.49 -11.98 -29.19
N THR A 640 -15.24 -12.06 -28.77
CA THR A 640 -14.33 -13.17 -29.11
C THR A 640 -14.39 -14.33 -28.13
N TYR A 641 -15.04 -14.18 -26.97
CA TYR A 641 -15.17 -15.25 -26.00
C TYR A 641 -15.89 -16.48 -26.61
N PRO A 642 -15.43 -17.73 -26.36
CA PRO A 642 -14.42 -18.14 -25.36
C PRO A 642 -12.97 -18.22 -25.89
N SER A 643 -12.69 -17.82 -27.11
CA SER A 643 -11.38 -17.99 -27.75
C SER A 643 -10.79 -16.67 -28.25
N PRO A 644 -10.41 -15.75 -27.34
CA PRO A 644 -9.80 -14.49 -27.74
C PRO A 644 -8.41 -14.72 -28.37
N PRO A 645 -8.01 -13.91 -29.37
CA PRO A 645 -6.68 -14.00 -29.97
C PRO A 645 -5.57 -13.56 -28.99
N ASP A 646 -4.36 -14.10 -29.15
CA ASP A 646 -3.22 -13.87 -28.24
C ASP A 646 -2.87 -12.39 -28.06
N TRP A 647 -2.94 -11.59 -29.15
CA TRP A 647 -2.69 -10.15 -29.06
C TRP A 647 -3.66 -9.44 -28.12
N LEU A 648 -4.92 -9.88 -28.05
CA LEU A 648 -5.95 -9.29 -27.18
C LEU A 648 -5.72 -9.66 -25.72
N ILE A 649 -5.26 -10.90 -25.47
CA ILE A 649 -4.84 -11.36 -24.13
C ILE A 649 -3.65 -10.52 -23.65
N SER A 650 -2.66 -10.28 -24.52
CA SER A 650 -1.49 -9.45 -24.22
C SER A 650 -1.87 -7.99 -23.94
N ALA A 651 -2.74 -7.42 -24.78
CA ALA A 651 -3.26 -6.05 -24.58
C ALA A 651 -4.01 -5.92 -23.26
N HIS A 652 -4.81 -6.93 -22.86
CA HIS A 652 -5.49 -6.91 -21.57
C HIS A 652 -4.52 -6.94 -20.39
N LYS A 653 -3.40 -7.65 -20.47
CA LYS A 653 -2.36 -7.61 -19.42
C LYS A 653 -1.71 -6.24 -19.30
N GLU A 654 -1.45 -5.57 -20.41
CA GLU A 654 -0.83 -4.25 -20.46
C GLU A 654 -1.69 -3.17 -19.82
N ILE A 655 -3.04 -3.23 -19.97
CA ILE A 655 -3.93 -2.26 -19.34
C ILE A 655 -4.12 -2.47 -17.82
N SER A 656 -3.57 -3.52 -17.24
CA SER A 656 -3.64 -3.73 -15.78
C SER A 656 -2.97 -2.61 -15.00
N SER A 657 -1.96 -1.93 -15.58
CA SER A 657 -1.25 -0.80 -14.97
C SER A 657 -1.96 0.55 -15.11
N VAL A 658 -3.06 0.64 -15.87
CA VAL A 658 -3.81 1.90 -16.04
C VAL A 658 -4.54 2.25 -14.76
N GLU A 659 -4.18 3.38 -14.17
CA GLU A 659 -4.88 3.91 -12.99
C GLU A 659 -6.25 4.46 -13.38
N LEU A 660 -7.29 4.05 -12.64
CA LEU A 660 -8.66 4.52 -12.81
C LEU A 660 -9.05 5.41 -11.62
N ASN A 661 -9.63 6.57 -11.90
CA ASN A 661 -10.18 7.41 -10.83
C ASN A 661 -11.40 6.73 -10.21
N HIS A 662 -11.26 6.27 -8.96
CA HIS A 662 -12.29 5.55 -8.20
C HIS A 662 -13.48 6.41 -7.77
N GLU A 663 -13.36 7.74 -7.77
CA GLU A 663 -14.47 8.65 -7.49
C GLU A 663 -15.59 8.53 -8.55
N ILE A 664 -15.23 8.15 -9.78
CA ILE A 664 -16.16 8.02 -10.89
C ILE A 664 -16.83 6.63 -10.87
N PRO A 665 -18.15 6.51 -10.67
CA PRO A 665 -18.84 5.22 -10.57
C PRO A 665 -18.63 4.28 -11.77
N SER A 666 -18.60 4.81 -12.99
CA SER A 666 -18.33 4.01 -14.19
C SER A 666 -16.93 3.41 -14.21
N ASN A 667 -15.93 4.09 -13.64
CA ASN A 667 -14.57 3.57 -13.55
C ASN A 667 -14.48 2.41 -12.54
N ARG A 668 -15.23 2.49 -11.42
CA ARG A 668 -15.32 1.37 -10.46
C ARG A 668 -15.91 0.12 -11.13
N ARG A 669 -16.96 0.28 -11.94
CA ARG A 669 -17.57 -0.82 -12.72
C ARG A 669 -16.59 -1.39 -13.75
N LEU A 670 -15.89 -0.50 -14.47
CA LEU A 670 -14.88 -0.91 -15.44
C LEU A 670 -13.74 -1.70 -14.79
N LEU A 671 -13.31 -1.30 -13.58
CA LEU A 671 -12.32 -2.03 -12.79
C LEU A 671 -12.83 -3.42 -12.38
N ALA A 672 -14.10 -3.55 -11.97
CA ALA A 672 -14.69 -4.84 -11.64
C ALA A 672 -14.71 -5.78 -12.86
N HIS A 673 -15.08 -5.27 -14.06
CA HIS A 673 -15.00 -6.03 -15.30
C HIS A 673 -13.56 -6.40 -15.68
N ARG A 674 -12.56 -5.55 -15.41
CA ARG A 674 -11.15 -5.88 -15.62
C ARG A 674 -10.71 -7.11 -14.80
N TRP A 675 -11.11 -7.18 -13.53
CA TRP A 675 -10.85 -8.34 -12.67
C TRP A 675 -11.63 -9.59 -13.11
N TYR A 676 -12.86 -9.43 -13.59
CA TYR A 676 -13.63 -10.51 -14.19
C TYR A 676 -12.87 -11.14 -15.37
N TRP A 677 -12.40 -10.30 -16.32
CA TRP A 677 -11.66 -10.78 -17.48
C TRP A 677 -10.30 -11.40 -17.11
N ARG A 678 -9.60 -10.88 -16.11
CA ARG A 678 -8.40 -11.54 -15.57
C ARG A 678 -8.70 -12.96 -15.14
N GLY A 679 -9.78 -13.20 -14.42
CA GLY A 679 -10.18 -14.54 -14.00
C GLY A 679 -10.62 -15.47 -15.13
N VAL A 680 -11.10 -14.91 -16.25
CA VAL A 680 -11.39 -15.67 -17.49
C VAL A 680 -10.09 -16.05 -18.21
N LEU A 681 -9.16 -15.09 -18.35
CA LEU A 681 -7.93 -15.24 -19.14
C LEU A 681 -6.81 -15.98 -18.39
N GLU A 682 -6.84 -15.99 -17.07
CA GLU A 682 -5.84 -16.59 -16.19
C GLU A 682 -6.47 -17.69 -15.30
N PRO A 683 -6.76 -18.89 -15.84
CA PRO A 683 -7.50 -19.95 -15.11
C PRO A 683 -6.84 -20.36 -13.79
N ASN A 684 -5.51 -20.32 -13.71
CA ASN A 684 -4.74 -20.68 -12.51
C ASN A 684 -4.95 -19.71 -11.35
N MET A 685 -5.31 -18.44 -11.64
CA MET A 685 -5.57 -17.38 -10.67
C MET A 685 -7.07 -17.04 -10.58
N ARG A 686 -7.92 -17.81 -11.22
CA ARG A 686 -9.37 -17.53 -11.34
C ARG A 686 -10.04 -17.28 -10.00
N LEU A 687 -9.73 -18.10 -9.01
CA LEU A 687 -10.33 -17.98 -7.67
C LEU A 687 -10.05 -16.61 -7.05
N SER A 688 -8.81 -16.17 -7.08
CA SER A 688 -8.41 -14.85 -6.57
C SER A 688 -9.05 -13.72 -7.40
N HIS A 689 -8.91 -13.76 -8.72
CA HIS A 689 -9.40 -12.71 -9.61
C HIS A 689 -10.92 -12.56 -9.57
N TRP A 690 -11.69 -13.65 -9.52
CA TRP A 690 -13.13 -13.58 -9.45
C TRP A 690 -13.63 -13.17 -8.05
N ARG A 691 -12.95 -13.54 -6.95
CA ARG A 691 -13.25 -13.01 -5.62
C ARG A 691 -13.07 -11.50 -5.58
N GLU A 692 -11.96 -11.01 -6.12
CA GLU A 692 -11.74 -9.56 -6.25
C GLU A 692 -12.81 -8.90 -7.13
N ALA A 693 -13.16 -9.47 -8.28
CA ALA A 693 -14.22 -8.95 -9.14
C ALA A 693 -15.57 -8.87 -8.41
N ILE A 694 -15.94 -9.89 -7.62
CA ILE A 694 -17.17 -9.91 -6.81
C ILE A 694 -17.15 -8.75 -5.80
N SER A 695 -16.06 -8.57 -5.07
CA SER A 695 -15.89 -7.46 -4.13
C SER A 695 -16.02 -6.11 -4.83
N ARG A 696 -15.37 -5.95 -5.98
CA ARG A 696 -15.44 -4.72 -6.79
C ARG A 696 -16.82 -4.46 -7.38
N PHE A 697 -17.54 -5.48 -7.85
CA PHE A 697 -18.92 -5.30 -8.29
C PHE A 697 -19.83 -4.82 -7.15
N LYS A 698 -19.68 -5.36 -5.95
CA LYS A 698 -20.42 -4.90 -4.76
C LYS A 698 -20.15 -3.43 -4.46
N SER A 699 -18.88 -3.03 -4.36
CA SER A 699 -18.51 -1.63 -4.09
C SER A 699 -18.89 -0.67 -5.24
N ALA A 700 -19.01 -1.17 -6.47
CA ALA A 700 -19.47 -0.43 -7.64
C ALA A 700 -21.02 -0.40 -7.78
N GLU A 701 -21.75 -0.87 -6.77
CA GLU A 701 -23.22 -0.94 -6.73
C GLU A 701 -23.83 -1.85 -7.82
N CYS A 702 -23.16 -2.96 -8.13
CA CYS A 702 -23.58 -3.96 -9.10
C CYS A 702 -23.85 -5.33 -8.43
N PRO A 703 -24.90 -5.46 -7.59
CA PRO A 703 -25.17 -6.67 -6.83
C PRO A 703 -25.59 -7.87 -7.70
N ASN A 704 -26.26 -7.64 -8.85
CA ASN A 704 -26.63 -8.73 -9.77
C ASN A 704 -25.37 -9.36 -10.39
N ALA A 705 -24.45 -8.52 -10.91
CA ALA A 705 -23.18 -8.99 -11.46
C ALA A 705 -22.36 -9.74 -10.43
N ALA A 706 -22.30 -9.24 -9.19
CA ALA A 706 -21.60 -9.91 -8.07
C ALA A 706 -22.21 -11.28 -7.76
N SER A 707 -23.55 -11.39 -7.67
CA SER A 707 -24.26 -12.63 -7.38
C SER A 707 -24.09 -13.67 -8.49
N GLU A 708 -24.22 -13.25 -9.73
CA GLU A 708 -24.02 -14.12 -10.89
C GLU A 708 -22.58 -14.64 -10.99
N LEU A 709 -21.60 -13.80 -10.69
CA LEU A 709 -20.20 -14.21 -10.68
C LEU A 709 -19.92 -15.19 -9.52
N LEU A 710 -20.52 -14.98 -8.36
CA LEU A 710 -20.43 -15.90 -7.23
C LEU A 710 -21.00 -17.27 -7.59
N LEU A 711 -22.15 -17.32 -8.27
CA LEU A 711 -22.73 -18.57 -8.78
C LEU A 711 -21.83 -19.28 -9.81
N LYS A 712 -21.18 -18.52 -10.70
CA LYS A 712 -20.19 -19.09 -11.63
C LYS A 712 -18.98 -19.64 -10.89
N LEU A 713 -18.48 -18.93 -9.89
CA LEU A 713 -17.34 -19.35 -9.09
C LEU A 713 -17.65 -20.66 -8.34
N THR A 714 -18.79 -20.76 -7.67
CA THR A 714 -19.19 -21.96 -6.93
C THR A 714 -19.40 -23.19 -7.82
N ARG A 715 -19.73 -23.01 -9.09
CA ARG A 715 -19.84 -24.09 -10.07
C ARG A 715 -18.50 -24.51 -10.68
N SER A 716 -17.47 -23.71 -10.52
CA SER A 716 -16.13 -23.97 -11.09
C SER A 716 -15.15 -24.58 -10.08
N ILE A 717 -15.50 -24.60 -8.81
CA ILE A 717 -14.82 -25.30 -7.73
C ILE A 717 -15.41 -26.72 -7.60
#